data_aea4f9b9ea09421b21b228aa918aab64
#
_entry.id   aea4f9b9ea09421b21b228aa918aab64
#
_cell.length_a   1.000
_cell.length_b   1.000
_cell.length_c   1.000
_cell.angle_alpha   90.00
_cell.angle_beta   90.00
_cell.angle_gamma   90.00
#
_symmetry.space_group_name_H-M   'P 1'
#
loop_
_entity.id
_entity.type
_entity.pdbx_description
1 polymer ?
#
loop_
_entity_poly.entity_id
_entity_poly.type
_entity_poly.pdbx_seq_one_letter_code
_entity_poly.pdbx_strand_id
1 'polypeptide(L)'
;MVPLLPSGQYIVLYTNYFEIYSTHVYFSFDDFWPLRFFFFSLLQAQSNTSLQGYVRDQAGEPLPFVNVLLLSAADSSLIKGSVTDTTGAYQLEFKEGSYRVSAQMVGYQSFFSEAFTTKQIPQTLTNIQLSEATTKLGEVIVSATKPMIEVTSNAIVLNVESSPILQNGTAQEVLEKSPGVIVDQNGNVSVKGKSNVLIYLDGKPTYLSDSDLMRLLESTPAENIEKIEIMDNPPAKYDAEGNAGIINIVRKEQAAMGLNGQVGLNLGYGRYPKASPSVNLNYRKGAINVFGNYSYFYNQRYQTNSIFRRLPTPEGITIFDQTSDQVSWVRSNNFRGGADWFISERSTLGVLVNGNVGNWNSRGDNITRLDGVYDNPYDGLNAQNRNRNNWNNLTYNLNFKHQLQDNSELTLDADYSQWKGDSRQNNDNFYFSNEGSTAEPPLLVRTATDSDIDILALQADYSRTIFGDWGLEIGAKSSSVTTDNLLDFRTEEDGELVIDPQRSNQFEYEEDILATYANVQKKWGEQWQMQLGLRGENTYSQGYSVTLDSTVQRNYFNLFPSASFSYTQQDQYSLSLSYSRRIDRPNYGNLNPFEFFLDRFTFERGNPFLNPQYTNAFGLTYGYRNAVFVTLNYNRTSDAITQVLEQDEANQLTFQTTTNLDLIENYSVNMAAPLPLNDWWVLNLNATGFYNDVQSPFSEGGQIDKSQFSYNARLQNTFSLPGEMKLELSGFYTSPVLWGMFEISEQYQIDAGVSKTWGRFKAQASWNDIFNIRENRVSIQQGDINTDVYNKWESRVIRLNLSYRFGNQNIKQARRRGTASDELRQRAGDNN
;
A
#
# COMPACT_ATOMS: atom_id res chain seq x y z
N MET A 1 -7.59 -73.95 -9.08
CA MET A 1 -8.58 -74.70 -9.90
C MET A 1 -9.47 -73.64 -10.56
N VAL A 2 -9.32 -73.49 -11.84
CA VAL A 2 -10.25 -72.80 -12.75
C VAL A 2 -11.40 -73.80 -13.00
N PRO A 3 -12.67 -73.36 -13.22
CA PRO A 3 -13.09 -72.93 -14.56
C PRO A 3 -14.08 -71.78 -14.63
N LEU A 4 -13.88 -70.87 -15.64
CA LEU A 4 -14.63 -70.76 -16.90
C LEU A 4 -16.08 -70.19 -16.82
N LEU A 5 -16.15 -69.03 -17.43
CA LEU A 5 -17.19 -68.21 -18.07
C LEU A 5 -18.41 -68.91 -18.69
N PRO A 6 -19.58 -68.22 -18.98
CA PRO A 6 -19.67 -67.51 -20.21
C PRO A 6 -20.55 -66.18 -20.27
N SER A 7 -20.24 -65.39 -21.30
CA SER A 7 -21.05 -64.48 -22.11
C SER A 7 -21.79 -63.32 -21.43
N GLY A 8 -21.54 -62.04 -21.68
CA GLY A 8 -21.39 -61.33 -22.95
C GLY A 8 -22.26 -60.11 -22.89
N GLN A 9 -21.66 -58.88 -22.63
CA GLN A 9 -22.22 -57.61 -23.13
C GLN A 9 -21.09 -56.56 -23.12
N TYR A 10 -20.84 -55.97 -24.27
CA TYR A 10 -19.83 -54.93 -24.49
C TYR A 10 -20.32 -53.58 -23.92
N ILE A 11 -19.59 -52.99 -23.00
CA ILE A 11 -19.66 -51.57 -22.70
C ILE A 11 -18.38 -50.94 -23.24
N VAL A 12 -18.52 -50.11 -24.26
CA VAL A 12 -17.43 -49.30 -24.83
C VAL A 12 -17.14 -48.16 -23.90
N LEU A 13 -16.03 -48.25 -23.19
CA LEU A 13 -15.46 -47.10 -22.48
C LEU A 13 -14.56 -46.31 -23.45
N TYR A 14 -14.96 -45.16 -23.85
CA TYR A 14 -14.07 -44.17 -24.51
C TYR A 14 -13.10 -43.63 -23.46
N THR A 15 -11.89 -44.14 -23.49
CA THR A 15 -10.74 -43.47 -22.86
C THR A 15 -10.18 -42.48 -23.87
N ASN A 16 -10.44 -41.20 -23.70
CA ASN A 16 -9.70 -40.16 -24.37
C ASN A 16 -8.30 -40.08 -23.78
N TYR A 17 -7.34 -40.66 -24.45
CA TYR A 17 -5.93 -40.34 -24.28
C TYR A 17 -5.67 -38.94 -24.81
N PHE A 18 -5.39 -37.99 -23.96
CA PHE A 18 -4.72 -36.76 -24.34
C PHE A 18 -3.21 -37.07 -24.36
N GLU A 19 -2.68 -37.34 -25.54
CA GLU A 19 -1.24 -37.22 -25.78
C GLU A 19 -0.84 -35.76 -25.72
N ILE A 20 -0.09 -35.41 -24.67
CA ILE A 20 0.61 -34.13 -24.58
C ILE A 20 1.83 -34.27 -25.49
N TYR A 21 1.72 -33.74 -26.72
CA TYR A 21 2.88 -33.44 -27.53
C TYR A 21 3.66 -32.30 -26.87
N SER A 22 4.82 -32.63 -26.28
CA SER A 22 5.83 -31.67 -25.88
C SER A 22 6.48 -31.12 -27.15
N THR A 23 5.89 -30.12 -27.76
CA THR A 23 6.56 -29.29 -28.74
C THR A 23 7.53 -28.38 -28.02
N HIS A 24 8.80 -28.70 -28.08
CA HIS A 24 9.87 -27.75 -27.76
C HIS A 24 9.80 -26.62 -28.77
N VAL A 25 9.24 -25.50 -28.35
CA VAL A 25 9.31 -24.26 -29.12
C VAL A 25 10.69 -23.67 -28.86
N TYR A 26 11.63 -23.98 -29.76
CA TYR A 26 12.85 -23.21 -29.89
C TYR A 26 12.49 -21.84 -30.48
N PHE A 27 12.49 -20.81 -29.66
CA PHE A 27 12.49 -19.43 -30.17
C PHE A 27 13.88 -19.14 -30.77
N SER A 28 13.98 -19.27 -32.08
CA SER A 28 15.11 -18.74 -32.82
C SER A 28 15.00 -17.21 -32.86
N PHE A 29 16.07 -16.53 -32.51
CA PHE A 29 16.18 -15.05 -32.56
C PHE A 29 16.05 -14.46 -33.98
N ASP A 30 15.95 -15.30 -34.99
CA ASP A 30 15.85 -14.92 -36.41
C ASP A 30 14.42 -14.62 -36.87
N ASP A 31 13.39 -14.98 -36.11
CA ASP A 31 11.98 -14.76 -36.49
C ASP A 31 11.48 -13.32 -36.27
N PHE A 32 12.29 -12.46 -35.68
CA PHE A 32 11.97 -11.03 -35.46
C PHE A 32 12.45 -10.11 -36.60
N TRP A 33 13.01 -10.65 -37.68
CA TRP A 33 13.51 -9.87 -38.80
C TRP A 33 12.45 -9.12 -39.64
N PRO A 34 11.18 -9.56 -39.77
CA PRO A 34 10.22 -8.80 -40.57
C PRO A 34 9.78 -7.47 -39.93
N LEU A 35 9.89 -7.31 -38.63
CA LEU A 35 9.57 -6.04 -37.97
C LEU A 35 10.67 -4.99 -38.06
N ARG A 36 11.90 -5.37 -38.36
CA ARG A 36 13.00 -4.40 -38.60
C ARG A 36 12.92 -3.71 -39.97
N PHE A 37 12.28 -4.32 -40.94
CA PHE A 37 12.18 -3.74 -42.32
C PHE A 37 11.07 -2.71 -42.46
N PHE A 38 10.06 -2.70 -41.60
CA PHE A 38 8.95 -1.72 -41.67
C PHE A 38 9.28 -0.36 -41.03
N PHE A 39 10.30 -0.31 -40.15
CA PHE A 39 10.74 0.96 -39.53
C PHE A 39 11.90 1.66 -40.23
N PHE A 40 12.59 1.01 -41.21
CA PHE A 40 13.77 1.59 -41.85
C PHE A 40 13.47 2.33 -43.16
N SER A 41 12.25 2.34 -43.66
CA SER A 41 11.90 2.98 -44.95
C SER A 41 11.37 4.42 -44.80
N LEU A 42 11.50 5.06 -43.64
CA LEU A 42 11.10 6.47 -43.44
C LEU A 42 12.21 7.36 -42.86
N LEU A 43 13.46 6.95 -42.95
CA LEU A 43 14.59 7.86 -42.75
C LEU A 43 14.89 8.60 -44.08
N GLN A 44 14.00 9.52 -44.45
CA GLN A 44 14.41 10.62 -45.31
C GLN A 44 15.39 11.48 -44.50
N ALA A 45 16.58 11.69 -45.03
CA ALA A 45 17.54 12.61 -44.46
C ALA A 45 16.94 14.03 -44.46
N GLN A 46 16.32 14.41 -43.35
CA GLN A 46 15.88 15.77 -43.13
C GLN A 46 17.11 16.61 -42.78
N SER A 47 17.38 17.63 -43.60
CA SER A 47 18.42 18.60 -43.31
C SER A 47 18.08 19.37 -42.03
N ASN A 48 18.90 19.25 -41.00
CA ASN A 48 18.81 20.10 -39.84
C ASN A 48 19.22 21.52 -40.17
N THR A 49 18.38 22.49 -39.84
CA THR A 49 18.68 23.92 -39.91
C THR A 49 19.28 24.35 -38.59
N SER A 50 20.31 25.20 -38.57
CA SER A 50 20.96 25.75 -37.39
C SER A 50 20.68 27.24 -37.30
N LEU A 51 20.18 27.70 -36.13
CA LEU A 51 20.10 29.10 -35.77
C LEU A 51 21.16 29.38 -34.70
N GLN A 52 21.98 30.40 -34.97
CA GLN A 52 23.02 30.88 -34.05
C GLN A 52 22.85 32.38 -33.84
N GLY A 53 23.13 32.84 -32.64
CA GLY A 53 23.01 34.25 -32.29
C GLY A 53 23.60 34.57 -30.92
N TYR A 54 23.46 35.83 -30.53
CA TYR A 54 23.90 36.36 -29.24
C TYR A 54 22.74 37.00 -28.49
N VAL A 55 22.75 36.89 -27.16
CA VAL A 55 21.83 37.63 -26.30
C VAL A 55 22.62 38.66 -25.51
N ARG A 56 22.13 39.92 -25.55
CA ARG A 56 22.78 41.07 -24.94
C ARG A 56 21.74 41.87 -24.10
N ASP A 57 22.24 42.70 -23.19
CA ASP A 57 21.41 43.69 -22.51
C ASP A 57 21.21 44.96 -23.34
N GLN A 58 20.50 45.98 -22.80
CA GLN A 58 20.29 47.27 -23.46
C GLN A 58 21.57 48.10 -23.62
N ALA A 59 22.61 47.83 -22.80
CA ALA A 59 23.90 48.48 -22.89
C ALA A 59 24.81 47.82 -23.94
N GLY A 60 24.39 46.66 -24.47
CA GLY A 60 25.15 45.88 -25.45
C GLY A 60 26.10 44.84 -24.82
N GLU A 61 26.09 44.69 -23.48
CA GLU A 61 26.89 43.69 -22.78
C GLU A 61 26.33 42.29 -22.97
N PRO A 62 27.18 41.25 -23.13
CA PRO A 62 26.73 39.88 -23.33
C PRO A 62 26.06 39.33 -22.07
N LEU A 63 24.93 38.65 -22.25
CA LEU A 63 24.18 38.00 -21.17
C LEU A 63 24.44 36.51 -21.18
N PRO A 64 25.26 35.98 -20.25
CA PRO A 64 25.47 34.52 -20.07
C PRO A 64 24.30 33.87 -19.35
N PHE A 65 24.12 32.59 -19.59
CA PHE A 65 23.11 31.73 -18.93
C PHE A 65 21.65 32.13 -19.22
N VAL A 66 21.36 32.77 -20.34
CA VAL A 66 20.01 33.04 -20.81
C VAL A 66 19.43 31.76 -21.42
N ASN A 67 18.23 31.36 -20.98
CA ASN A 67 17.49 30.25 -21.61
C ASN A 67 16.90 30.73 -22.95
N VAL A 68 17.37 30.16 -24.05
CA VAL A 68 16.84 30.44 -25.40
C VAL A 68 16.05 29.22 -25.85
N LEU A 69 14.73 29.36 -26.00
CA LEU A 69 13.78 28.30 -26.27
C LEU A 69 13.22 28.44 -27.69
N LEU A 70 13.23 27.37 -28.45
CA LEU A 70 12.55 27.24 -29.74
C LEU A 70 11.16 26.62 -29.48
N LEU A 71 10.12 27.35 -29.87
CA LEU A 71 8.73 26.96 -29.66
C LEU A 71 8.05 26.72 -31.00
N SER A 72 7.10 25.80 -31.05
CA SER A 72 6.21 25.61 -32.20
C SER A 72 5.35 26.85 -32.42
N ALA A 73 5.23 27.32 -33.67
CA ALA A 73 4.40 28.48 -33.99
C ALA A 73 2.91 28.22 -33.86
N ALA A 74 2.49 26.94 -33.91
CA ALA A 74 1.07 26.54 -33.90
C ALA A 74 0.46 26.58 -32.50
N ASP A 75 1.21 26.09 -31.48
CA ASP A 75 0.69 25.86 -30.12
C ASP A 75 1.65 26.33 -29.01
N SER A 76 2.78 26.97 -29.39
CA SER A 76 3.83 27.42 -28.47
C SER A 76 4.44 26.29 -27.61
N SER A 77 4.34 25.03 -28.02
CA SER A 77 5.02 23.91 -27.38
C SER A 77 6.54 24.00 -27.56
N LEU A 78 7.29 23.56 -26.51
CA LEU A 78 8.75 23.58 -26.54
C LEU A 78 9.28 22.49 -27.48
N ILE A 79 10.06 22.91 -28.48
CA ILE A 79 10.72 22.02 -29.43
C ILE A 79 12.16 21.73 -29.00
N LYS A 80 12.91 22.78 -28.64
CA LYS A 80 14.32 22.68 -28.22
C LYS A 80 14.71 23.90 -27.37
N GLY A 81 15.68 23.72 -26.48
CA GLY A 81 16.27 24.80 -25.69
C GLY A 81 17.79 24.82 -25.80
N SER A 82 18.38 25.99 -25.61
CA SER A 82 19.82 26.22 -25.48
C SER A 82 20.03 27.26 -24.38
N VAL A 83 21.19 27.24 -23.74
CA VAL A 83 21.61 28.25 -22.77
C VAL A 83 22.76 29.03 -23.34
N THR A 84 22.77 30.36 -23.20
CA THR A 84 23.88 31.17 -23.70
C THR A 84 25.17 30.92 -22.90
N ASP A 85 26.29 30.89 -23.61
CA ASP A 85 27.64 30.79 -23.01
C ASP A 85 28.11 32.12 -22.36
N THR A 86 29.35 32.17 -21.88
CA THR A 86 29.92 33.36 -21.24
C THR A 86 30.04 34.55 -22.16
N THR A 87 29.92 34.37 -23.48
CA THR A 87 29.91 35.47 -24.47
C THR A 87 28.52 35.87 -24.91
N GLY A 88 27.49 35.28 -24.30
CA GLY A 88 26.09 35.46 -24.67
C GLY A 88 25.69 34.71 -25.94
N ALA A 89 26.53 33.82 -26.49
CA ALA A 89 26.22 33.07 -27.71
C ALA A 89 25.30 31.89 -27.45
N TYR A 90 24.39 31.60 -28.38
CA TYR A 90 23.51 30.42 -28.37
C TYR A 90 23.44 29.74 -29.73
N GLN A 91 23.13 28.44 -29.72
CA GLN A 91 22.91 27.66 -30.94
C GLN A 91 21.74 26.73 -30.76
N LEU A 92 20.83 26.70 -31.73
CA LEU A 92 19.66 25.83 -31.80
C LEU A 92 19.63 25.09 -33.13
N GLU A 93 19.54 23.78 -33.13
CA GLU A 93 19.37 22.94 -34.31
C GLU A 93 17.95 22.38 -34.33
N PHE A 94 17.27 22.46 -35.47
CA PHE A 94 15.87 22.06 -35.63
C PHE A 94 15.58 21.64 -37.09
N LYS A 95 14.44 21.00 -37.26
CA LYS A 95 13.97 20.51 -38.56
C LYS A 95 13.23 21.60 -39.32
N GLU A 96 12.90 21.35 -40.59
CA GLU A 96 12.09 22.26 -41.38
C GLU A 96 10.69 22.41 -40.75
N GLY A 97 10.24 23.66 -40.53
CA GLY A 97 9.00 23.96 -39.85
C GLY A 97 8.76 25.46 -39.61
N SER A 98 7.71 25.76 -38.84
CA SER A 98 7.36 27.14 -38.41
C SER A 98 7.51 27.26 -36.87
N TYR A 99 8.28 28.27 -36.44
CA TYR A 99 8.74 28.37 -35.06
C TYR A 99 8.67 29.80 -34.52
N ARG A 100 8.81 29.93 -33.21
CA ARG A 100 9.08 31.15 -32.46
C ARG A 100 10.28 30.94 -31.56
N VAL A 101 11.05 31.99 -31.27
CA VAL A 101 12.12 31.95 -30.26
C VAL A 101 11.69 32.76 -29.05
N SER A 102 11.91 32.25 -27.87
CA SER A 102 11.80 32.94 -26.59
C SER A 102 13.14 32.96 -25.88
N ALA A 103 13.58 34.11 -25.40
CA ALA A 103 14.77 34.23 -24.57
C ALA A 103 14.36 34.72 -23.17
N GLN A 104 14.81 34.00 -22.13
CA GLN A 104 14.36 34.25 -20.75
C GLN A 104 15.55 34.24 -19.78
N MET A 105 15.63 35.24 -18.92
CA MET A 105 16.61 35.35 -17.86
C MET A 105 15.99 36.06 -16.63
N VAL A 106 16.35 35.57 -15.43
CA VAL A 106 15.90 36.23 -14.17
C VAL A 106 16.41 37.66 -14.09
N GLY A 107 15.52 38.56 -13.83
CA GLY A 107 15.82 40.02 -13.80
C GLY A 107 15.62 40.75 -15.13
N TYR A 108 15.28 40.05 -16.22
CA TYR A 108 15.03 40.61 -17.53
C TYR A 108 13.62 40.31 -18.03
N GLN A 109 13.09 41.20 -18.90
CA GLN A 109 11.82 40.94 -19.60
C GLN A 109 12.04 39.85 -20.63
N SER A 110 11.14 38.84 -20.66
CA SER A 110 11.21 37.78 -21.65
C SER A 110 11.00 38.28 -23.06
N PHE A 111 11.89 37.92 -23.95
CA PHE A 111 11.76 38.17 -25.38
C PHE A 111 10.96 37.06 -26.05
N PHE A 112 10.06 37.46 -26.97
CA PHE A 112 9.35 36.51 -27.86
C PHE A 112 9.45 37.07 -29.30
N SER A 113 9.91 36.18 -30.21
CA SER A 113 9.92 36.54 -31.64
C SER A 113 8.52 36.39 -32.24
N GLU A 114 8.33 37.00 -33.39
CA GLU A 114 7.26 36.62 -34.30
C GLU A 114 7.48 35.20 -34.87
N ALA A 115 6.42 34.57 -35.38
CA ALA A 115 6.51 33.27 -36.01
C ALA A 115 7.35 33.39 -37.31
N PHE A 116 8.31 32.48 -37.49
CA PHE A 116 9.17 32.41 -38.67
C PHE A 116 9.24 31.01 -39.20
N THR A 117 9.62 30.87 -40.48
CA THR A 117 9.88 29.58 -41.10
C THR A 117 11.38 29.36 -41.26
N THR A 118 11.80 28.12 -41.35
CA THR A 118 13.22 27.75 -41.60
C THR A 118 13.82 28.35 -42.84
N LYS A 119 12.99 28.78 -43.81
CA LYS A 119 13.43 29.43 -45.07
C LYS A 119 13.63 30.95 -44.92
N GLN A 120 13.06 31.56 -43.88
CA GLN A 120 13.16 33.02 -43.58
C GLN A 120 13.36 33.20 -42.08
N ILE A 121 14.58 33.05 -41.59
CA ILE A 121 14.97 33.33 -40.22
C ILE A 121 15.16 34.85 -40.04
N PRO A 122 14.44 35.51 -39.12
CA PRO A 122 14.59 36.92 -38.89
C PRO A 122 16.00 37.32 -38.41
N GLN A 123 16.58 38.36 -38.95
CA GLN A 123 17.91 38.86 -38.54
C GLN A 123 17.93 39.29 -37.04
N THR A 124 16.80 39.64 -36.45
CA THR A 124 16.66 39.97 -35.03
C THR A 124 17.01 38.79 -34.11
N LEU A 125 16.96 37.55 -34.61
CA LEU A 125 17.34 36.37 -33.85
C LEU A 125 18.84 36.12 -33.80
N THR A 126 19.64 36.82 -34.64
CA THR A 126 21.10 36.76 -34.55
C THR A 126 21.65 37.66 -33.46
N ASN A 127 20.85 38.61 -32.92
CA ASN A 127 21.23 39.52 -31.84
C ASN A 127 19.97 39.89 -31.03
N ILE A 128 19.62 39.07 -30.01
CA ILE A 128 18.49 39.27 -29.15
C ILE A 128 18.89 40.23 -28.02
N GLN A 129 18.10 41.30 -27.83
CA GLN A 129 18.33 42.25 -26.76
C GLN A 129 17.28 42.12 -25.66
N LEU A 130 17.71 41.90 -24.41
CA LEU A 130 16.82 41.84 -23.24
C LEU A 130 16.84 43.16 -22.45
N SER A 131 15.68 43.62 -22.04
CA SER A 131 15.49 44.76 -21.16
C SER A 131 15.39 44.34 -19.72
N GLU A 132 15.95 45.09 -18.77
CA GLU A 132 15.75 44.79 -17.33
C GLU A 132 14.27 44.89 -16.94
N ALA A 133 13.81 43.92 -16.13
CA ALA A 133 12.43 43.88 -15.66
C ALA A 133 12.24 44.82 -14.46
N THR A 134 11.50 45.91 -14.66
CA THR A 134 11.13 46.84 -13.58
C THR A 134 9.95 46.32 -12.70
N THR A 135 9.37 45.19 -13.02
CA THR A 135 8.24 44.57 -12.30
C THR A 135 8.54 43.09 -12.01
N LYS A 136 8.26 42.62 -10.78
CA LYS A 136 8.33 41.20 -10.44
C LYS A 136 7.42 40.41 -11.39
N LEU A 137 8.02 39.71 -12.32
CA LEU A 137 7.32 38.74 -13.18
C LEU A 137 6.73 37.62 -12.31
N GLY A 138 5.44 37.34 -12.50
CA GLY A 138 4.83 36.11 -11.97
C GLY A 138 5.53 34.90 -12.57
N GLU A 139 6.00 34.02 -11.73
CA GLU A 139 6.67 32.77 -12.10
C GLU A 139 5.77 31.92 -13.00
N VAL A 140 6.20 31.65 -14.22
CA VAL A 140 5.54 30.66 -15.06
C VAL A 140 5.97 29.28 -14.56
N ILE A 141 5.13 28.68 -13.70
CA ILE A 141 5.33 27.32 -13.24
C ILE A 141 5.00 26.38 -14.40
N VAL A 142 6.02 25.85 -15.07
CA VAL A 142 5.86 24.69 -15.94
C VAL A 142 5.71 23.48 -15.03
N SER A 143 4.49 23.18 -14.61
CA SER A 143 4.19 21.94 -13.90
C SER A 143 4.20 20.79 -14.91
N ALA A 144 5.31 20.08 -15.04
CA ALA A 144 5.29 18.76 -15.64
C ALA A 144 4.34 17.89 -14.81
N THR A 145 3.27 17.40 -15.42
CA THR A 145 2.37 16.43 -14.77
C THR A 145 3.17 15.15 -14.51
N LYS A 146 3.37 14.81 -13.22
CA LYS A 146 4.01 13.53 -12.85
C LYS A 146 3.20 12.39 -13.46
N PRO A 147 3.84 11.37 -14.05
CA PRO A 147 3.14 10.18 -14.51
C PRO A 147 2.45 9.51 -13.32
N MET A 148 1.33 8.81 -13.55
CA MET A 148 0.60 8.12 -12.49
C MET A 148 1.44 7.01 -11.85
N ILE A 149 2.18 6.27 -12.66
CA ILE A 149 3.12 5.25 -12.21
C ILE A 149 4.53 5.66 -12.62
N GLU A 150 5.45 5.64 -11.67
CA GLU A 150 6.87 5.90 -11.86
C GLU A 150 7.66 4.75 -11.20
N VAL A 151 8.72 4.27 -11.84
CA VAL A 151 9.59 3.22 -11.27
C VAL A 151 10.95 3.80 -10.98
N THR A 152 11.36 3.69 -9.73
CA THR A 152 12.71 4.06 -9.25
C THR A 152 13.56 2.81 -9.06
N SER A 153 14.84 2.97 -8.71
CA SER A 153 15.74 1.83 -8.45
C SER A 153 15.24 0.89 -7.34
N ASN A 154 14.43 1.39 -6.40
CA ASN A 154 14.02 0.65 -5.20
C ASN A 154 12.49 0.57 -5.02
N ALA A 155 11.69 1.25 -5.84
CA ALA A 155 10.24 1.32 -5.64
C ALA A 155 9.46 1.51 -6.95
N ILE A 156 8.25 0.96 -6.97
CA ILE A 156 7.17 1.40 -7.87
C ILE A 156 6.40 2.50 -7.16
N VAL A 157 6.29 3.68 -7.77
CA VAL A 157 5.64 4.86 -7.19
C VAL A 157 4.32 5.12 -7.89
N LEU A 158 3.22 5.13 -7.13
CA LEU A 158 1.89 5.52 -7.60
C LEU A 158 1.61 6.97 -7.16
N ASN A 159 1.58 7.90 -8.11
CA ASN A 159 1.29 9.31 -7.86
C ASN A 159 -0.23 9.54 -7.76
N VAL A 160 -0.76 9.69 -6.55
CA VAL A 160 -2.21 9.79 -6.28
C VAL A 160 -2.82 11.05 -6.89
N GLU A 161 -2.07 12.14 -6.96
CA GLU A 161 -2.54 13.42 -7.54
C GLU A 161 -2.84 13.35 -9.04
N SER A 162 -2.29 12.37 -9.74
CA SER A 162 -2.48 12.24 -11.19
C SER A 162 -3.82 11.65 -11.58
N SER A 163 -4.55 10.98 -10.66
CA SER A 163 -5.79 10.25 -10.93
C SER A 163 -7.00 10.79 -10.16
N PRO A 164 -8.09 11.20 -10.84
CA PRO A 164 -9.35 11.57 -10.20
C PRO A 164 -9.99 10.45 -9.38
N ILE A 165 -9.88 9.22 -9.82
CA ILE A 165 -10.45 8.06 -9.10
C ILE A 165 -9.69 7.84 -7.79
N LEU A 166 -8.34 7.92 -7.82
CA LEU A 166 -7.53 7.72 -6.63
C LEU A 166 -7.77 8.80 -5.59
N GLN A 167 -7.88 10.06 -5.99
CA GLN A 167 -8.05 11.18 -5.06
C GLN A 167 -9.40 11.23 -4.35
N ASN A 168 -10.43 10.60 -4.90
CA ASN A 168 -11.80 10.62 -4.35
C ASN A 168 -12.09 9.53 -3.32
N GLY A 169 -11.11 8.69 -3.02
CA GLY A 169 -11.27 7.55 -2.13
C GLY A 169 -10.67 7.77 -0.74
N THR A 170 -10.43 6.65 -0.11
CA THR A 170 -9.63 6.50 1.11
C THR A 170 -8.23 5.98 0.75
N ALA A 171 -7.30 6.01 1.70
CA ALA A 171 -5.98 5.42 1.52
C ALA A 171 -6.08 3.91 1.21
N GLN A 172 -7.02 3.19 1.82
CA GLN A 172 -7.31 1.79 1.51
C GLN A 172 -7.66 1.61 0.03
N GLU A 173 -8.61 2.38 -0.49
CA GLU A 173 -9.03 2.29 -1.88
C GLU A 173 -7.90 2.65 -2.87
N VAL A 174 -6.96 3.51 -2.46
CA VAL A 174 -5.75 3.78 -3.24
C VAL A 174 -4.81 2.58 -3.22
N LEU A 175 -4.63 1.92 -2.06
CA LEU A 175 -3.85 0.68 -1.96
C LEU A 175 -4.44 -0.44 -2.82
N GLU A 176 -5.74 -0.69 -2.72
CA GLU A 176 -6.44 -1.67 -3.56
C GLU A 176 -6.25 -1.41 -5.06
N LYS A 177 -6.01 -0.15 -5.44
CA LYS A 177 -5.75 0.30 -6.81
C LYS A 177 -4.26 0.41 -7.14
N SER A 178 -3.38 0.06 -6.20
CA SER A 178 -1.92 0.13 -6.38
C SER A 178 -1.36 -1.05 -7.17
N PRO A 179 -0.30 -0.85 -7.94
CA PRO A 179 0.31 -1.90 -8.77
C PRO A 179 0.78 -3.11 -7.95
N GLY A 180 0.29 -4.32 -8.30
CA GLY A 180 0.71 -5.57 -7.67
C GLY A 180 0.20 -5.77 -6.24
N VAL A 181 -0.64 -4.88 -5.73
CA VAL A 181 -1.24 -4.96 -4.38
C VAL A 181 -2.60 -5.65 -4.46
N ILE A 182 -2.85 -6.56 -3.54
CA ILE A 182 -4.15 -7.21 -3.30
C ILE A 182 -4.51 -6.96 -1.84
N VAL A 183 -5.72 -6.51 -1.58
CA VAL A 183 -6.27 -6.34 -0.23
C VAL A 183 -7.44 -7.30 -0.10
N ASP A 184 -7.41 -8.19 0.91
CA ASP A 184 -8.46 -9.15 1.15
C ASP A 184 -9.65 -8.55 1.92
N GLN A 185 -10.65 -9.38 2.23
CA GLN A 185 -11.86 -8.97 2.97
C GLN A 185 -11.58 -8.58 4.44
N ASN A 186 -10.52 -9.14 5.03
CA ASN A 186 -10.13 -8.88 6.42
C ASN A 186 -9.18 -7.68 6.51
N GLY A 187 -8.74 -7.16 5.36
CA GLY A 187 -7.82 -6.03 5.29
C GLY A 187 -6.36 -6.41 5.17
N ASN A 188 -6.05 -7.70 5.08
CA ASN A 188 -4.68 -8.11 4.90
C ASN A 188 -4.17 -7.66 3.53
N VAL A 189 -3.00 -7.06 3.51
CA VAL A 189 -2.37 -6.54 2.30
C VAL A 189 -1.31 -7.52 1.82
N SER A 190 -1.38 -7.89 0.55
CA SER A 190 -0.33 -8.66 -0.12
C SER A 190 0.23 -7.91 -1.31
N VAL A 191 1.50 -8.12 -1.60
CA VAL A 191 2.19 -7.56 -2.77
C VAL A 191 2.76 -8.69 -3.60
N LYS A 192 2.33 -8.75 -4.88
CA LYS A 192 2.81 -9.74 -5.84
C LYS A 192 2.68 -11.19 -5.33
N GLY A 193 1.60 -11.49 -4.60
CA GLY A 193 1.31 -12.80 -4.04
C GLY A 193 2.01 -13.12 -2.71
N LYS A 194 2.71 -12.14 -2.10
CA LYS A 194 3.31 -12.25 -0.78
C LYS A 194 2.45 -11.55 0.26
N SER A 195 2.19 -12.19 1.39
CA SER A 195 1.54 -11.62 2.57
C SER A 195 2.54 -10.88 3.48
N ASN A 196 2.06 -10.21 4.50
CA ASN A 196 2.83 -9.51 5.54
C ASN A 196 3.69 -8.37 4.98
N VAL A 197 3.01 -7.42 4.33
CA VAL A 197 3.59 -6.18 3.81
C VAL A 197 3.56 -5.11 4.87
N LEU A 198 4.70 -4.51 5.19
CA LEU A 198 4.73 -3.36 6.09
C LEU A 198 4.19 -2.10 5.40
N ILE A 199 3.22 -1.46 6.03
CA ILE A 199 2.69 -0.18 5.56
C ILE A 199 3.38 0.96 6.31
N TYR A 200 4.00 1.85 5.54
CA TYR A 200 4.68 3.05 6.04
C TYR A 200 3.86 4.30 5.73
N LEU A 201 3.87 5.26 6.64
CA LEU A 201 3.38 6.62 6.41
C LEU A 201 4.53 7.61 6.48
N ASP A 202 4.77 8.36 5.40
CA ASP A 202 5.86 9.35 5.29
C ASP A 202 7.27 8.79 5.55
N GLY A 203 7.52 7.56 5.09
CA GLY A 203 8.81 6.87 5.25
C GLY A 203 8.95 6.12 6.56
N LYS A 204 7.87 5.94 7.31
CA LYS A 204 7.83 5.25 8.60
C LYS A 204 6.65 4.29 8.68
N PRO A 205 6.87 3.12 9.26
CA PRO A 205 5.85 2.09 9.34
C PRO A 205 4.65 2.55 10.20
N THR A 206 3.45 2.04 9.87
CA THR A 206 2.21 2.42 10.58
C THR A 206 1.98 1.61 11.85
N TYR A 207 2.50 0.39 11.91
CA TYR A 207 2.47 -0.55 13.04
C TYR A 207 1.12 -0.72 13.73
N LEU A 208 0.09 -0.68 12.92
CA LEU A 208 -1.26 -1.02 13.34
C LEU A 208 -1.50 -2.49 12.99
N SER A 209 -2.36 -3.19 13.73
CA SER A 209 -2.90 -4.46 13.28
C SER A 209 -3.50 -4.34 11.88
N ASP A 210 -3.66 -5.44 11.21
CA ASP A 210 -4.32 -5.47 9.91
C ASP A 210 -5.69 -4.79 10.01
N SER A 211 -6.47 -5.07 11.07
CA SER A 211 -7.78 -4.46 11.29
C SER A 211 -7.72 -2.97 11.63
N ASP A 212 -6.73 -2.51 12.43
CA ASP A 212 -6.55 -1.09 12.76
C ASP A 212 -5.87 -0.30 11.66
N LEU A 213 -4.94 -0.94 10.97
CA LEU A 213 -4.37 -0.42 9.74
C LEU A 213 -5.48 -0.16 8.72
N MET A 214 -6.39 -1.10 8.55
CA MET A 214 -7.54 -0.92 7.67
C MET A 214 -8.43 0.22 8.14
N ARG A 215 -8.73 0.32 9.45
CA ARG A 215 -9.48 1.46 10.00
C ARG A 215 -8.76 2.79 9.77
N LEU A 216 -7.43 2.84 9.94
CA LEU A 216 -6.63 4.03 9.64
C LEU A 216 -6.67 4.36 8.14
N LEU A 217 -6.46 3.38 7.28
CA LEU A 217 -6.47 3.54 5.83
C LEU A 217 -7.86 3.91 5.30
N GLU A 218 -8.92 3.29 5.82
CA GLU A 218 -10.32 3.69 5.55
C GLU A 218 -10.61 5.12 6.00
N SER A 219 -10.07 5.55 7.13
CA SER A 219 -10.30 6.88 7.70
C SER A 219 -9.38 7.97 7.12
N THR A 220 -8.35 7.60 6.38
CA THR A 220 -7.40 8.55 5.77
C THR A 220 -7.89 8.96 4.37
N PRO A 221 -8.29 10.22 4.14
CA PRO A 221 -8.71 10.67 2.83
C PRO A 221 -7.56 10.62 1.81
N ALA A 222 -7.82 10.06 0.65
CA ALA A 222 -6.83 9.96 -0.44
C ALA A 222 -6.33 11.33 -0.93
N GLU A 223 -7.11 12.38 -0.78
CA GLU A 223 -6.70 13.75 -1.10
C GLU A 223 -5.50 14.24 -0.30
N ASN A 224 -5.24 13.67 0.89
CA ASN A 224 -4.09 13.97 1.74
C ASN A 224 -2.83 13.19 1.33
N ILE A 225 -2.93 12.26 0.39
CA ILE A 225 -1.81 11.44 -0.08
C ILE A 225 -1.20 12.08 -1.33
N GLU A 226 0.13 12.19 -1.36
CA GLU A 226 0.89 12.60 -2.54
C GLU A 226 1.13 11.40 -3.45
N LYS A 227 1.70 10.32 -2.88
CA LYS A 227 2.08 9.11 -3.60
C LYS A 227 2.12 7.89 -2.68
N ILE A 228 2.10 6.71 -3.28
CA ILE A 228 2.39 5.43 -2.64
C ILE A 228 3.65 4.85 -3.28
N GLU A 229 4.63 4.46 -2.47
CA GLU A 229 5.88 3.83 -2.88
C GLU A 229 5.87 2.36 -2.47
N ILE A 230 5.95 1.45 -3.42
CA ILE A 230 5.96 -0.01 -3.20
C ILE A 230 7.39 -0.48 -3.38
N MET A 231 8.04 -0.90 -2.28
CA MET A 231 9.43 -1.33 -2.20
C MET A 231 9.51 -2.82 -1.89
N ASP A 232 9.85 -3.65 -2.85
CA ASP A 232 10.01 -5.08 -2.64
C ASP A 232 11.25 -5.43 -1.80
N ASN A 233 12.34 -4.68 -1.99
CA ASN A 233 13.63 -4.86 -1.32
C ASN A 233 14.12 -3.53 -0.74
N PRO A 234 13.56 -3.10 0.40
CA PRO A 234 13.93 -1.82 1.00
C PRO A 234 15.37 -1.82 1.54
N PRO A 235 16.04 -0.65 1.54
CA PRO A 235 17.38 -0.47 2.12
C PRO A 235 17.47 -0.80 3.61
N ALA A 236 18.70 -1.12 4.12
CA ALA A 236 18.97 -1.52 5.51
C ALA A 236 18.63 -0.47 6.58
N LYS A 237 18.43 0.80 6.21
CA LYS A 237 17.95 1.85 7.11
C LYS A 237 16.50 1.66 7.57
N TYR A 238 15.70 0.97 6.76
CA TYR A 238 14.36 0.55 7.15
C TYR A 238 14.46 -0.67 8.07
N ASP A 239 13.46 -0.86 8.91
CA ASP A 239 13.40 -2.01 9.79
C ASP A 239 13.45 -3.32 8.98
N ALA A 240 14.06 -4.36 9.56
CA ALA A 240 14.18 -5.66 8.90
C ALA A 240 12.84 -6.39 8.79
N GLU A 241 11.81 -5.91 9.48
CA GLU A 241 10.46 -6.46 9.49
C GLU A 241 9.72 -6.27 8.15
N GLY A 242 8.78 -7.19 7.84
CA GLY A 242 7.96 -7.18 6.63
C GLY A 242 8.58 -7.94 5.46
N ASN A 243 8.28 -9.22 5.34
CA ASN A 243 8.89 -10.13 4.35
C ASN A 243 8.41 -9.91 2.91
N ALA A 244 7.26 -9.29 2.69
CA ALA A 244 6.79 -8.91 1.36
C ALA A 244 7.29 -7.54 0.89
N GLY A 245 8.12 -6.86 1.69
CA GLY A 245 8.61 -5.51 1.43
C GLY A 245 7.83 -4.43 2.17
N ILE A 246 7.91 -3.20 1.66
CA ILE A 246 7.32 -2.02 2.29
C ILE A 246 6.42 -1.31 1.29
N ILE A 247 5.23 -0.90 1.73
CA ILE A 247 4.41 0.10 1.03
C ILE A 247 4.46 1.39 1.83
N ASN A 248 5.06 2.44 1.28
CA ASN A 248 5.17 3.74 1.93
C ASN A 248 4.13 4.72 1.36
N ILE A 249 3.17 5.10 2.18
CA ILE A 249 2.15 6.09 1.86
C ILE A 249 2.72 7.47 2.21
N VAL A 250 3.08 8.25 1.21
CA VAL A 250 3.62 9.60 1.38
C VAL A 250 2.48 10.61 1.33
N ARG A 251 2.28 11.32 2.43
CA ARG A 251 1.27 12.37 2.52
C ARG A 251 1.80 13.69 1.95
N LYS A 252 0.89 14.54 1.50
CA LYS A 252 1.22 15.86 0.95
C LYS A 252 1.87 16.74 2.00
N GLU A 253 3.00 17.35 1.63
CA GLU A 253 3.66 18.37 2.42
C GLU A 253 3.29 19.76 1.92
N GLN A 254 3.04 20.69 2.84
CA GLN A 254 2.81 22.09 2.52
C GLN A 254 3.96 22.94 3.03
N ALA A 255 4.61 23.64 2.13
CA ALA A 255 5.85 24.37 2.43
C ALA A 255 5.86 25.77 1.89
N ALA A 256 5.10 26.66 2.51
CA ALA A 256 5.08 28.08 2.10
C ALA A 256 5.41 29.02 3.25
N MET A 257 6.15 30.14 2.99
CA MET A 257 6.23 31.23 3.96
C MET A 257 4.88 31.96 4.05
N GLY A 258 4.47 32.32 5.27
CA GLY A 258 3.16 32.85 5.57
C GLY A 258 2.15 31.74 5.84
N LEU A 259 0.88 32.07 5.78
CA LEU A 259 -0.22 31.13 5.94
C LEU A 259 -0.59 30.52 4.59
N ASN A 260 -0.63 29.20 4.52
CA ASN A 260 -1.21 28.46 3.40
C ASN A 260 -2.00 27.27 3.93
N GLY A 261 -2.89 26.73 3.11
CA GLY A 261 -3.68 25.59 3.50
C GLY A 261 -4.64 25.12 2.42
N GLN A 262 -5.34 24.05 2.76
CA GLN A 262 -6.40 23.47 1.96
C GLN A 262 -7.55 23.07 2.86
N VAL A 263 -8.76 23.31 2.41
CA VAL A 263 -9.97 22.69 2.97
C VAL A 263 -10.53 21.74 1.93
N GLY A 264 -10.98 20.57 2.39
CA GLY A 264 -11.55 19.51 1.58
C GLY A 264 -12.87 19.03 2.15
N LEU A 265 -13.77 18.58 1.28
CA LEU A 265 -15.03 17.94 1.63
C LEU A 265 -15.27 16.79 0.68
N ASN A 266 -15.17 15.56 1.20
CA ASN A 266 -15.53 14.36 0.45
C ASN A 266 -16.88 13.86 0.94
N LEU A 267 -17.82 13.70 0.03
CA LEU A 267 -19.17 13.18 0.25
C LEU A 267 -19.36 11.93 -0.60
N GLY A 268 -19.90 10.87 -0.01
CA GLY A 268 -20.17 9.63 -0.72
C GLY A 268 -21.55 9.09 -0.40
N TYR A 269 -22.13 8.38 -1.36
CA TYR A 269 -23.40 7.68 -1.20
C TYR A 269 -23.40 6.36 -1.99
N GLY A 270 -23.68 5.29 -1.28
CA GLY A 270 -24.01 4.00 -1.85
C GLY A 270 -25.40 3.58 -1.38
N ARG A 271 -25.51 2.58 -0.51
CA ARG A 271 -26.72 2.29 0.29
C ARG A 271 -26.81 3.26 1.48
N TYR A 272 -25.64 3.68 2.01
CA TYR A 272 -25.54 4.56 3.16
C TYR A 272 -24.64 5.76 2.89
N PRO A 273 -24.81 6.88 3.65
CA PRO A 273 -24.02 8.08 3.48
C PRO A 273 -22.58 7.92 4.03
N LYS A 274 -21.66 8.65 3.40
CA LYS A 274 -20.26 8.77 3.78
C LYS A 274 -19.83 10.23 3.72
N ALA A 275 -19.02 10.68 4.67
CA ALA A 275 -18.54 12.06 4.70
C ALA A 275 -17.14 12.15 5.33
N SER A 276 -16.27 12.95 4.71
CA SER A 276 -14.92 13.17 5.21
C SER A 276 -14.48 14.63 4.95
N PRO A 277 -14.86 15.59 5.81
CA PRO A 277 -14.30 16.94 5.79
C PRO A 277 -12.85 16.90 6.29
N SER A 278 -11.99 17.74 5.69
CA SER A 278 -10.58 17.85 6.05
C SER A 278 -10.09 19.30 5.99
N VAL A 279 -9.07 19.63 6.80
CA VAL A 279 -8.34 20.89 6.78
C VAL A 279 -6.85 20.63 6.98
N ASN A 280 -6.03 21.26 6.13
CA ASN A 280 -4.58 21.30 6.24
C ASN A 280 -4.13 22.74 6.35
N LEU A 281 -3.27 23.04 7.31
CA LEU A 281 -2.75 24.38 7.58
C LEU A 281 -1.25 24.31 7.75
N ASN A 282 -0.55 25.32 7.23
CA ASN A 282 0.86 25.54 7.49
C ASN A 282 1.13 27.05 7.63
N TYR A 283 1.85 27.41 8.67
CA TYR A 283 2.26 28.78 8.92
C TYR A 283 3.74 28.85 9.23
N ARG A 284 4.49 29.55 8.38
CA ARG A 284 5.93 29.75 8.54
C ARG A 284 6.27 31.24 8.65
N LYS A 285 6.95 31.60 9.72
CA LYS A 285 7.47 32.96 9.95
C LYS A 285 8.86 32.90 10.56
N GLY A 286 9.87 33.37 9.80
CA GLY A 286 11.26 33.38 10.24
C GLY A 286 11.77 31.97 10.58
N ALA A 287 12.24 31.80 11.79
CA ALA A 287 12.81 30.54 12.29
C ALA A 287 11.79 29.52 12.78
N ILE A 288 10.48 29.81 12.70
CA ILE A 288 9.43 28.90 13.20
C ILE A 288 8.50 28.52 12.07
N ASN A 289 8.19 27.24 11.97
CA ASN A 289 7.15 26.67 11.13
C ASN A 289 6.18 25.89 12.01
N VAL A 290 4.89 26.19 11.94
CA VAL A 290 3.81 25.47 12.62
C VAL A 290 2.90 24.87 11.56
N PHE A 291 2.58 23.60 11.69
CA PHE A 291 1.73 22.90 10.72
C PHE A 291 0.74 21.99 11.43
N GLY A 292 -0.37 21.72 10.76
CA GLY A 292 -1.36 20.78 11.25
C GLY A 292 -2.33 20.35 10.18
N ASN A 293 -2.85 19.16 10.36
CA ASN A 293 -4.00 18.68 9.63
C ASN A 293 -5.04 18.10 10.60
N TYR A 294 -6.28 18.15 10.19
CA TYR A 294 -7.39 17.51 10.86
C TYR A 294 -8.35 16.96 9.81
N SER A 295 -8.84 15.75 10.00
CA SER A 295 -9.95 15.19 9.23
C SER A 295 -10.90 14.43 10.15
N TYR A 296 -12.18 14.62 9.91
CA TYR A 296 -13.24 13.79 10.45
C TYR A 296 -13.64 12.78 9.39
N PHE A 297 -13.91 11.55 9.79
CA PHE A 297 -14.33 10.48 8.90
C PHE A 297 -15.62 9.84 9.42
N TYR A 298 -16.60 9.73 8.55
CA TYR A 298 -17.84 8.99 8.77
C TYR A 298 -18.10 8.07 7.59
N ASN A 299 -18.21 6.77 7.86
CA ASN A 299 -18.53 5.77 6.85
C ASN A 299 -19.53 4.78 7.45
N GLN A 300 -20.68 4.62 6.80
CA GLN A 300 -21.63 3.57 7.10
C GLN A 300 -21.72 2.63 5.92
N ARG A 301 -21.70 1.32 6.14
CA ARG A 301 -21.72 0.30 5.10
C ARG A 301 -22.58 -0.88 5.48
N TYR A 302 -23.03 -1.61 4.47
CA TYR A 302 -23.73 -2.88 4.58
C TYR A 302 -22.85 -4.00 4.02
N GLN A 303 -22.95 -5.17 4.64
CA GLN A 303 -22.26 -6.38 4.24
C GLN A 303 -23.16 -7.58 4.47
N THR A 304 -23.18 -8.53 3.52
CA THR A 304 -23.75 -9.87 3.67
C THR A 304 -22.63 -10.87 3.65
N ASN A 305 -22.64 -11.79 4.60
CA ASN A 305 -21.71 -12.90 4.68
C ASN A 305 -22.49 -14.20 4.76
N SER A 306 -22.17 -15.20 3.93
CA SER A 306 -22.75 -16.54 3.99
C SER A 306 -21.63 -17.55 4.15
N ILE A 307 -21.79 -18.50 5.09
CA ILE A 307 -20.83 -19.56 5.36
C ILE A 307 -21.58 -20.88 5.23
N PHE A 308 -21.13 -21.72 4.31
CA PHE A 308 -21.65 -23.06 4.13
C PHE A 308 -20.55 -24.05 4.52
N ARG A 309 -20.81 -24.86 5.58
CA ARG A 309 -19.81 -25.72 6.18
C ARG A 309 -20.36 -27.15 6.28
N ARG A 310 -19.55 -28.11 5.88
CA ARG A 310 -19.82 -29.54 6.02
C ARG A 310 -18.85 -30.10 7.06
N LEU A 311 -19.39 -30.66 8.13
CA LEU A 311 -18.63 -31.27 9.20
C LEU A 311 -18.92 -32.78 9.19
N PRO A 312 -17.97 -33.66 8.83
CA PRO A 312 -18.11 -35.09 9.02
C PRO A 312 -18.20 -35.43 10.50
N THR A 313 -19.11 -36.33 10.86
CA THR A 313 -19.23 -36.92 12.18
C THR A 313 -19.25 -38.42 12.03
N PRO A 314 -19.02 -39.22 13.11
CA PRO A 314 -19.08 -40.70 13.04
C PRO A 314 -20.43 -41.24 12.55
N GLU A 315 -21.51 -40.47 12.74
CA GLU A 315 -22.89 -40.82 12.39
C GLU A 315 -23.27 -40.38 10.98
N GLY A 316 -22.52 -39.40 10.35
CA GLY A 316 -22.82 -38.87 9.03
C GLY A 316 -22.21 -37.47 8.81
N ILE A 317 -22.88 -36.61 8.09
CA ILE A 317 -22.44 -35.23 7.81
C ILE A 317 -23.44 -34.25 8.44
N THR A 318 -22.92 -33.32 9.22
CA THR A 318 -23.66 -32.13 9.69
C THR A 318 -23.38 -30.96 8.74
N ILE A 319 -24.44 -30.30 8.30
CA ILE A 319 -24.36 -29.14 7.43
C ILE A 319 -24.75 -27.89 8.25
N PHE A 320 -23.92 -26.86 8.18
CA PHE A 320 -24.19 -25.54 8.71
C PHE A 320 -24.38 -24.56 7.54
N ASP A 321 -25.59 -24.06 7.36
CA ASP A 321 -25.91 -23.02 6.37
C ASP A 321 -26.17 -21.72 7.12
N GLN A 322 -25.20 -20.82 7.07
CA GLN A 322 -25.19 -19.57 7.83
C GLN A 322 -25.30 -18.39 6.89
N THR A 323 -26.17 -17.44 7.19
CA THR A 323 -26.24 -16.15 6.52
C THR A 323 -26.28 -15.03 7.55
N SER A 324 -25.40 -14.05 7.39
CA SER A 324 -25.27 -12.88 8.25
C SER A 324 -25.42 -11.59 7.44
N ASP A 325 -26.35 -10.75 7.86
CA ASP A 325 -26.53 -9.39 7.35
C ASP A 325 -26.04 -8.39 8.40
N GLN A 326 -25.05 -7.57 8.05
CA GLN A 326 -24.42 -6.64 8.96
C GLN A 326 -24.45 -5.20 8.43
N VAL A 327 -24.75 -4.27 9.32
CA VAL A 327 -24.55 -2.83 9.10
C VAL A 327 -23.50 -2.33 10.09
N SER A 328 -22.45 -1.72 9.58
CA SER A 328 -21.39 -1.12 10.39
C SER A 328 -21.24 0.37 10.09
N TRP A 329 -20.76 1.13 11.08
CA TRP A 329 -20.42 2.54 10.92
C TRP A 329 -19.19 2.92 11.74
N VAL A 330 -18.31 3.67 11.08
CA VAL A 330 -17.06 4.21 11.64
C VAL A 330 -17.18 5.71 11.82
N ARG A 331 -16.71 6.21 12.93
CA ARG A 331 -16.47 7.64 13.17
C ARG A 331 -15.06 7.79 13.70
N SER A 332 -14.26 8.60 13.02
CA SER A 332 -12.85 8.80 13.41
C SER A 332 -12.44 10.25 13.27
N ASN A 333 -11.59 10.70 14.18
CA ASN A 333 -10.93 11.99 14.18
C ASN A 333 -9.44 11.75 14.01
N ASN A 334 -8.88 12.17 12.87
CA ASN A 334 -7.45 12.09 12.60
C ASN A 334 -6.87 13.50 12.69
N PHE A 335 -5.83 13.66 13.48
CA PHE A 335 -5.13 14.93 13.59
C PHE A 335 -3.62 14.74 13.68
N ARG A 336 -2.91 15.69 13.13
CA ARG A 336 -1.46 15.82 13.24
C ARG A 336 -1.14 17.28 13.39
N GLY A 337 -0.33 17.64 14.38
CA GLY A 337 0.14 18.99 14.62
C GLY A 337 1.59 19.00 15.05
N GLY A 338 2.35 19.97 14.58
CA GLY A 338 3.74 20.04 14.94
C GLY A 338 4.34 21.42 14.72
N ALA A 339 5.54 21.60 15.27
CA ALA A 339 6.32 22.81 15.10
C ALA A 339 7.79 22.48 14.81
N ASP A 340 8.38 23.25 13.90
CA ASP A 340 9.81 23.25 13.59
C ASP A 340 10.44 24.54 14.05
N TRP A 341 11.51 24.43 14.80
CA TRP A 341 12.37 25.54 15.16
C TRP A 341 13.70 25.40 14.42
N PHE A 342 13.93 26.25 13.42
CA PHE A 342 15.18 26.39 12.70
C PHE A 342 16.16 27.19 13.57
N ILE A 343 16.84 26.52 14.52
CA ILE A 343 17.79 27.11 15.49
C ILE A 343 18.90 27.84 14.73
N SER A 344 19.35 27.25 13.62
CA SER A 344 20.30 27.83 12.67
C SER A 344 20.01 27.30 11.26
N GLU A 345 20.75 27.77 10.25
CA GLU A 345 20.68 27.20 8.89
C GLU A 345 21.01 25.69 8.84
N ARG A 346 21.71 25.18 9.85
CA ARG A 346 22.18 23.79 9.94
C ARG A 346 21.45 22.95 10.97
N SER A 347 20.70 23.56 11.89
CA SER A 347 20.08 22.86 13.02
C SER A 347 18.59 23.10 13.07
N THR A 348 17.81 22.04 13.11
CA THR A 348 16.36 22.08 13.27
C THR A 348 15.94 21.18 14.41
N LEU A 349 15.18 21.71 15.35
CA LEU A 349 14.47 20.96 16.39
C LEU A 349 13.00 20.91 16.03
N GLY A 350 12.37 19.77 16.17
CA GLY A 350 10.97 19.60 15.84
C GLY A 350 10.22 18.81 16.89
N VAL A 351 8.97 19.20 17.11
CA VAL A 351 7.97 18.47 17.87
C VAL A 351 6.81 18.09 16.99
N LEU A 352 6.23 16.90 17.22
CA LEU A 352 5.08 16.41 16.48
C LEU A 352 4.16 15.65 17.43
N VAL A 353 2.86 15.87 17.29
CA VAL A 353 1.79 15.06 17.88
C VAL A 353 0.93 14.54 16.75
N ASN A 354 0.66 13.24 16.76
CA ASN A 354 -0.22 12.57 15.82
C ASN A 354 -1.27 11.78 16.61
N GLY A 355 -2.54 11.83 16.18
CA GLY A 355 -3.60 11.12 16.87
C GLY A 355 -4.66 10.59 15.92
N ASN A 356 -5.20 9.41 16.27
CA ASN A 356 -6.39 8.81 15.67
C ASN A 356 -7.31 8.37 16.81
N VAL A 357 -8.47 9.01 16.91
CA VAL A 357 -9.46 8.73 17.97
C VAL A 357 -10.80 8.46 17.32
N GLY A 358 -11.39 7.30 17.60
CA GLY A 358 -12.62 6.94 16.92
C GLY A 358 -13.40 5.82 17.59
N ASN A 359 -14.45 5.42 16.88
CA ASN A 359 -15.23 4.24 17.19
C ASN A 359 -15.74 3.55 15.93
N TRP A 360 -15.81 2.24 16.02
CA TRP A 360 -16.50 1.37 15.06
C TRP A 360 -17.63 0.66 15.78
N ASN A 361 -18.80 0.63 15.17
CA ASN A 361 -19.94 -0.07 15.71
C ASN A 361 -20.54 -0.95 14.61
N SER A 362 -21.08 -2.11 14.99
CA SER A 362 -21.84 -2.94 14.07
C SER A 362 -23.08 -3.53 14.71
N ARG A 363 -24.03 -3.85 13.84
CA ARG A 363 -25.20 -4.66 14.15
C ARG A 363 -25.37 -5.69 13.06
N GLY A 364 -25.51 -6.95 13.44
CA GLY A 364 -25.69 -8.05 12.53
C GLY A 364 -26.70 -9.04 13.07
N ASP A 365 -27.53 -9.59 12.17
CA ASP A 365 -28.38 -10.73 12.43
C ASP A 365 -27.81 -11.89 11.63
N ASN A 366 -27.48 -12.99 12.33
CA ASN A 366 -26.87 -14.19 11.79
C ASN A 366 -27.82 -15.37 11.99
N ILE A 367 -28.27 -15.96 10.90
CA ILE A 367 -29.15 -17.14 10.93
C ILE A 367 -28.32 -18.33 10.48
N THR A 368 -28.15 -19.33 11.37
CA THR A 368 -27.52 -20.61 11.06
C THR A 368 -28.60 -21.69 11.06
N ARG A 369 -28.69 -22.46 9.99
CA ARG A 369 -29.52 -23.67 9.90
C ARG A 369 -28.64 -24.90 9.95
N LEU A 370 -29.09 -25.91 10.67
CA LEU A 370 -28.47 -27.21 10.77
C LEU A 370 -29.25 -28.19 9.88
N ASP A 371 -28.56 -29.04 9.14
CA ASP A 371 -29.12 -30.13 8.33
C ASP A 371 -28.21 -31.35 8.38
N GLY A 372 -28.76 -32.51 8.02
CA GLY A 372 -28.00 -33.76 8.08
C GLY A 372 -28.09 -34.50 9.42
N VAL A 373 -26.98 -35.04 9.90
CA VAL A 373 -26.93 -35.81 11.18
C VAL A 373 -26.29 -34.93 12.25
N TYR A 374 -27.05 -34.61 13.27
CA TYR A 374 -26.56 -33.84 14.43
C TYR A 374 -27.34 -34.23 15.71
N ASP A 375 -26.67 -34.16 16.85
CA ASP A 375 -27.23 -34.45 18.18
C ASP A 375 -27.48 -33.12 18.92
N ASN A 376 -28.29 -32.25 18.34
CA ASN A 376 -28.70 -31.00 18.96
C ASN A 376 -30.23 -30.98 19.12
N PRO A 377 -30.79 -30.41 20.20
CA PRO A 377 -32.23 -30.30 20.41
C PRO A 377 -32.87 -29.20 19.57
N TYR A 378 -32.10 -28.52 18.69
CA TYR A 378 -32.55 -27.45 17.84
C TYR A 378 -32.04 -27.63 16.41
N ASP A 379 -32.80 -27.10 15.43
CA ASP A 379 -32.50 -27.16 14.00
C ASP A 379 -31.77 -25.90 13.50
N GLY A 380 -31.54 -24.94 14.37
CA GLY A 380 -30.79 -23.74 14.04
C GLY A 380 -30.77 -22.68 15.12
N LEU A 381 -30.05 -21.62 14.84
CA LEU A 381 -29.93 -20.48 15.73
C LEU A 381 -30.02 -19.15 14.98
N ASN A 382 -30.56 -18.14 15.65
CA ASN A 382 -30.50 -16.74 15.24
C ASN A 382 -29.62 -15.98 16.24
N ALA A 383 -28.41 -15.58 15.82
CA ALA A 383 -27.49 -14.83 16.65
C ALA A 383 -27.57 -13.33 16.31
N GLN A 384 -27.93 -12.52 17.28
CA GLN A 384 -27.97 -11.06 17.18
C GLN A 384 -26.69 -10.48 17.73
N ASN A 385 -25.84 -9.94 16.84
CA ASN A 385 -24.54 -9.40 17.19
C ASN A 385 -24.55 -7.88 17.23
N ARG A 386 -24.06 -7.31 18.33
CA ARG A 386 -23.89 -5.86 18.52
C ARG A 386 -22.50 -5.60 19.05
N ASN A 387 -21.66 -4.96 18.24
CA ASN A 387 -20.28 -4.67 18.60
C ASN A 387 -20.06 -3.17 18.69
N ARG A 388 -19.26 -2.76 19.66
CA ARG A 388 -18.79 -1.40 19.85
C ARG A 388 -17.31 -1.44 20.20
N ASN A 389 -16.47 -0.89 19.31
CA ASN A 389 -15.04 -0.75 19.53
C ASN A 389 -14.70 0.74 19.56
N ASN A 390 -14.02 1.19 20.61
CA ASN A 390 -13.47 2.53 20.70
C ASN A 390 -11.95 2.44 20.70
N TRP A 391 -11.27 3.41 20.09
CA TRP A 391 -9.82 3.49 20.13
C TRP A 391 -9.33 4.92 20.34
N ASN A 392 -8.20 5.03 20.99
CA ASN A 392 -7.47 6.27 21.21
C ASN A 392 -5.98 6.01 21.01
N ASN A 393 -5.44 6.48 19.89
CA ASN A 393 -4.05 6.30 19.51
C ASN A 393 -3.37 7.68 19.43
N LEU A 394 -2.37 7.92 20.28
CA LEU A 394 -1.62 9.16 20.38
C LEU A 394 -0.12 8.86 20.26
N THR A 395 0.58 9.65 19.46
CA THR A 395 2.04 9.59 19.33
C THR A 395 2.64 10.97 19.49
N TYR A 396 3.68 11.03 20.29
CA TYR A 396 4.52 12.20 20.52
C TYR A 396 5.91 11.94 19.96
N ASN A 397 6.43 12.87 19.15
CA ASN A 397 7.77 12.77 18.58
C ASN A 397 8.55 14.05 18.86
N LEU A 398 9.79 13.86 19.31
CA LEU A 398 10.82 14.89 19.39
C LEU A 398 11.94 14.50 18.44
N ASN A 399 12.33 15.40 17.54
CA ASN A 399 13.38 15.12 16.59
C ASN A 399 14.34 16.30 16.45
N PHE A 400 15.62 15.98 16.29
CA PHE A 400 16.69 16.93 16.06
C PHE A 400 17.46 16.54 14.81
N LYS A 401 17.69 17.51 13.94
CA LYS A 401 18.49 17.35 12.72
C LYS A 401 19.59 18.40 12.72
N HIS A 402 20.82 17.95 12.49
CA HIS A 402 21.99 18.83 12.41
C HIS A 402 22.84 18.48 11.19
N GLN A 403 23.07 19.47 10.32
CA GLN A 403 24.04 19.37 9.23
C GLN A 403 25.40 19.83 9.74
N LEU A 404 26.32 18.87 9.87
CA LEU A 404 27.70 19.11 10.24
C LEU A 404 28.47 19.74 9.05
N GLN A 405 29.73 20.10 9.28
CA GLN A 405 30.62 20.48 8.18
C GLN A 405 30.85 19.25 7.29
N ASP A 406 31.28 19.43 6.05
CA ASP A 406 31.63 18.36 5.10
C ASP A 406 30.47 17.46 4.62
N ASN A 407 29.28 18.03 4.38
CA ASN A 407 28.12 17.29 3.90
C ASN A 407 27.73 16.07 4.73
N SER A 408 27.98 16.11 6.04
CA SER A 408 27.48 15.10 6.96
C SER A 408 26.26 15.59 7.74
N GLU A 409 25.37 14.65 8.08
CA GLU A 409 24.10 14.91 8.76
C GLU A 409 23.94 13.96 9.94
N LEU A 410 23.49 14.50 11.07
CA LEU A 410 23.05 13.75 12.25
C LEU A 410 21.55 13.98 12.45
N THR A 411 20.81 12.88 12.62
CA THR A 411 19.39 12.91 12.98
C THR A 411 19.21 12.13 14.27
N LEU A 412 18.46 12.70 15.22
CA LEU A 412 18.05 12.05 16.47
C LEU A 412 16.52 12.10 16.54
N ASP A 413 15.91 10.97 16.86
CA ASP A 413 14.47 10.83 17.02
C ASP A 413 14.15 10.14 18.35
N ALA A 414 13.13 10.66 19.07
CA ALA A 414 12.58 10.06 20.27
C ALA A 414 11.05 10.06 20.15
N ASP A 415 10.47 8.89 20.30
CA ASP A 415 9.03 8.66 20.13
C ASP A 415 8.45 8.00 21.36
N TYR A 416 7.27 8.49 21.76
CA TYR A 416 6.40 7.81 22.70
C TYR A 416 5.01 7.68 22.10
N SER A 417 4.48 6.46 22.06
CA SER A 417 3.15 6.18 21.53
C SER A 417 2.34 5.42 22.56
N GLN A 418 1.10 5.85 22.74
CA GLN A 418 0.12 5.15 23.55
C GLN A 418 -1.08 4.78 22.69
N TRP A 419 -1.52 3.54 22.79
CA TRP A 419 -2.71 3.03 22.16
C TRP A 419 -3.62 2.42 23.24
N LYS A 420 -4.93 2.78 23.21
CA LYS A 420 -5.94 2.25 24.09
C LYS A 420 -7.13 1.80 23.28
N GLY A 421 -7.53 0.56 23.45
CA GLY A 421 -8.71 -0.05 22.85
C GLY A 421 -9.72 -0.49 23.90
N ASP A 422 -10.99 -0.30 23.60
CA ASP A 422 -12.13 -0.74 24.40
C ASP A 422 -13.14 -1.39 23.45
N SER A 423 -13.29 -2.71 23.54
CA SER A 423 -14.25 -3.48 22.74
C SER A 423 -15.33 -4.06 23.62
N ARG A 424 -16.57 -3.93 23.20
CA ARG A 424 -17.74 -4.52 23.87
C ARG A 424 -18.59 -5.22 22.83
N GLN A 425 -18.82 -6.53 23.05
CA GLN A 425 -19.61 -7.36 22.13
C GLN A 425 -20.76 -7.99 22.90
N ASN A 426 -21.95 -7.94 22.29
CA ASN A 426 -23.13 -8.60 22.77
C ASN A 426 -23.59 -9.59 21.69
N ASN A 427 -23.60 -10.88 22.04
CA ASN A 427 -24.02 -11.96 21.16
C ASN A 427 -25.21 -12.65 21.80
N ASP A 428 -26.42 -12.42 21.27
CA ASP A 428 -27.66 -12.99 21.77
C ASP A 428 -28.07 -14.13 20.84
N ASN A 429 -27.94 -15.40 21.29
CA ASN A 429 -28.18 -16.60 20.47
C ASN A 429 -29.54 -17.17 20.82
N PHE A 430 -30.48 -17.18 19.89
CA PHE A 430 -31.84 -17.72 20.01
C PHE A 430 -31.94 -19.00 19.20
N TYR A 431 -32.26 -20.10 19.87
CA TYR A 431 -32.39 -21.41 19.23
C TYR A 431 -33.81 -21.66 18.75
N PHE A 432 -33.96 -22.29 17.59
CA PHE A 432 -35.26 -22.61 17.01
C PHE A 432 -35.28 -24.05 16.46
N SER A 433 -36.48 -24.67 16.46
CA SER A 433 -36.75 -25.91 15.75
C SER A 433 -37.53 -25.64 14.46
N ASN A 434 -37.50 -26.58 13.51
CA ASN A 434 -38.25 -26.51 12.25
C ASN A 434 -39.79 -26.46 12.48
N GLU A 435 -40.25 -26.89 13.66
CA GLU A 435 -41.66 -26.80 14.08
C GLU A 435 -42.03 -25.39 14.60
N GLY A 436 -41.08 -24.46 14.64
CA GLY A 436 -41.29 -23.05 15.01
C GLY A 436 -41.40 -22.77 16.50
N SER A 437 -41.07 -23.76 17.33
CA SER A 437 -40.98 -23.59 18.80
C SER A 437 -39.58 -23.10 19.20
N THR A 438 -39.47 -22.37 20.32
CA THR A 438 -38.20 -22.12 21.01
C THR A 438 -37.65 -23.45 21.54
N ALA A 439 -36.54 -23.91 21.01
CA ALA A 439 -35.97 -25.22 21.30
C ALA A 439 -35.21 -25.25 22.62
N GLU A 440 -34.50 -24.16 22.96
CA GLU A 440 -33.74 -23.99 24.20
C GLU A 440 -33.80 -22.54 24.70
N PRO A 441 -33.49 -22.28 26.00
CA PRO A 441 -33.27 -20.90 26.47
C PRO A 441 -32.19 -20.20 25.63
N PRO A 442 -32.32 -18.87 25.42
CA PRO A 442 -31.31 -18.13 24.69
C PRO A 442 -29.97 -18.12 25.44
N LEU A 443 -28.86 -18.24 24.70
CA LEU A 443 -27.51 -18.08 25.22
C LEU A 443 -27.09 -16.62 25.02
N LEU A 444 -27.04 -15.84 26.11
CA LEU A 444 -26.57 -14.46 26.05
C LEU A 444 -25.08 -14.41 26.43
N VAL A 445 -24.25 -13.93 25.47
CA VAL A 445 -22.80 -13.77 25.66
C VAL A 445 -22.46 -12.28 25.67
N ARG A 446 -21.66 -11.87 26.65
CA ARG A 446 -21.14 -10.50 26.78
C ARG A 446 -19.62 -10.57 26.86
N THR A 447 -18.95 -9.94 25.93
CA THR A 447 -17.49 -9.89 25.89
C THR A 447 -17.02 -8.46 26.03
N ALA A 448 -16.10 -8.22 26.94
CA ALA A 448 -15.42 -6.96 27.11
C ALA A 448 -13.92 -7.17 26.98
N THR A 449 -13.28 -6.44 26.05
CA THR A 449 -11.83 -6.47 25.88
C THR A 449 -11.29 -5.07 26.11
N ASP A 450 -10.31 -4.94 27.01
CA ASP A 450 -9.57 -3.71 27.23
C ASP A 450 -8.09 -3.98 26.88
N SER A 451 -7.51 -3.10 26.05
CA SER A 451 -6.12 -3.22 25.57
C SER A 451 -5.39 -1.91 25.75
N ASP A 452 -4.28 -1.95 26.46
CA ASP A 452 -3.35 -0.82 26.63
C ASP A 452 -1.97 -1.19 26.08
N ILE A 453 -1.41 -0.33 25.22
CA ILE A 453 -0.10 -0.55 24.59
C ILE A 453 0.71 0.73 24.67
N ASP A 454 1.89 0.64 25.27
CA ASP A 454 2.86 1.71 25.36
C ASP A 454 4.13 1.37 24.58
N ILE A 455 4.62 2.31 23.76
CA ILE A 455 5.78 2.12 22.91
C ILE A 455 6.74 3.29 23.10
N LEU A 456 7.99 2.99 23.45
CA LEU A 456 9.09 3.95 23.47
C LEU A 456 10.12 3.56 22.41
N ALA A 457 10.53 4.50 21.54
CA ALA A 457 11.58 4.24 20.56
C ALA A 457 12.55 5.42 20.46
N LEU A 458 13.84 5.11 20.41
CA LEU A 458 14.95 6.05 20.25
C LEU A 458 15.75 5.64 19.01
N GLN A 459 16.09 6.61 18.15
CA GLN A 459 16.88 6.37 16.95
C GLN A 459 17.91 7.47 16.74
N ALA A 460 19.10 7.08 16.30
CA ALA A 460 20.17 7.99 15.91
C ALA A 460 20.77 7.56 14.59
N ASP A 461 20.83 8.47 13.61
CA ASP A 461 21.32 8.24 12.26
C ASP A 461 22.41 9.26 11.92
N TYR A 462 23.50 8.78 11.37
CA TYR A 462 24.59 9.59 10.87
C TYR A 462 24.87 9.26 9.41
N SER A 463 24.85 10.25 8.54
CA SER A 463 25.18 10.10 7.13
C SER A 463 26.34 11.03 6.72
N ARG A 464 27.22 10.53 5.87
CA ARG A 464 28.37 11.28 5.35
C ARG A 464 28.81 10.78 3.99
N THR A 465 29.30 11.70 3.15
CA THR A 465 30.08 11.33 1.97
C THR A 465 31.53 11.13 2.36
N ILE A 466 32.11 9.96 2.09
CA ILE A 466 33.49 9.57 2.36
C ILE A 466 34.22 9.26 1.04
N PHE A 467 35.57 9.35 1.05
CA PHE A 467 36.43 9.02 -0.10
C PHE A 467 35.96 9.66 -1.43
N GLY A 468 35.48 10.90 -1.36
CA GLY A 468 35.05 11.72 -2.50
C GLY A 468 33.60 11.53 -2.91
N ASP A 469 33.11 10.31 -3.08
CA ASP A 469 31.78 10.03 -3.66
C ASP A 469 31.09 8.77 -3.09
N TRP A 470 31.63 8.15 -2.04
CA TRP A 470 30.96 7.09 -1.32
C TRP A 470 30.02 7.68 -0.26
N GLY A 471 28.74 7.39 -0.33
CA GLY A 471 27.80 7.67 0.73
C GLY A 471 27.87 6.60 1.81
N LEU A 472 28.09 6.99 3.06
CA LEU A 472 28.01 6.16 4.26
C LEU A 472 26.83 6.62 5.11
N GLU A 473 26.00 5.69 5.54
CA GLU A 473 24.92 5.91 6.51
C GLU A 473 25.02 4.84 7.59
N ILE A 474 25.12 5.25 8.85
CA ILE A 474 25.14 4.35 10.01
C ILE A 474 24.11 4.80 11.01
N GLY A 475 23.47 3.86 11.69
CA GLY A 475 22.49 4.18 12.70
C GLY A 475 22.31 3.11 13.75
N ALA A 476 21.64 3.51 14.82
CA ALA A 476 21.22 2.65 15.92
C ALA A 476 19.79 3.00 16.33
N LYS A 477 19.00 1.97 16.67
CA LYS A 477 17.62 2.09 17.15
C LYS A 477 17.45 1.19 18.37
N SER A 478 16.77 1.72 19.39
CA SER A 478 16.32 0.96 20.56
C SER A 478 14.82 1.18 20.70
N SER A 479 14.07 0.12 20.90
CA SER A 479 12.63 0.18 21.07
C SER A 479 12.18 -0.77 22.17
N SER A 480 11.16 -0.35 22.92
CA SER A 480 10.53 -1.11 23.99
C SER A 480 9.02 -1.00 23.85
N VAL A 481 8.34 -2.13 23.96
CA VAL A 481 6.87 -2.24 23.90
C VAL A 481 6.40 -2.97 25.14
N THR A 482 5.33 -2.47 25.74
CA THR A 482 4.57 -3.17 26.77
C THR A 482 3.11 -3.23 26.37
N THR A 483 2.49 -4.38 26.51
CA THR A 483 1.04 -4.53 26.27
C THR A 483 0.36 -5.19 27.49
N ASP A 484 -0.84 -4.73 27.81
CA ASP A 484 -1.73 -5.36 28.78
C ASP A 484 -3.12 -5.52 28.15
N ASN A 485 -3.56 -6.77 28.02
CA ASN A 485 -4.82 -7.14 27.41
C ASN A 485 -5.68 -7.92 28.39
N LEU A 486 -6.87 -7.40 28.67
CA LEU A 486 -7.85 -8.02 29.53
C LEU A 486 -9.09 -8.43 28.72
N LEU A 487 -9.45 -9.70 28.77
CA LEU A 487 -10.70 -10.24 28.24
C LEU A 487 -11.61 -10.67 29.38
N ASP A 488 -12.77 -10.04 29.50
CA ASP A 488 -13.87 -10.40 30.41
C ASP A 488 -14.98 -11.05 29.57
N PHE A 489 -15.13 -12.37 29.68
CA PHE A 489 -16.15 -13.15 28.98
C PHE A 489 -17.23 -13.57 29.99
N ARG A 490 -18.49 -13.26 29.68
CA ARG A 490 -19.64 -13.54 30.55
C ARG A 490 -20.76 -14.23 29.81
N THR A 491 -21.38 -15.21 30.45
CA THR A 491 -22.60 -15.85 30.00
C THR A 491 -23.71 -15.63 30.99
N GLU A 492 -24.96 -15.70 30.55
CA GLU A 492 -26.12 -15.63 31.44
C GLU A 492 -26.37 -17.02 32.03
N GLU A 493 -26.37 -17.08 33.35
CA GLU A 493 -26.77 -18.24 34.15
C GLU A 493 -27.84 -17.81 35.15
N ASP A 494 -29.00 -18.45 35.15
CA ASP A 494 -30.13 -18.18 36.04
C ASP A 494 -30.61 -16.70 36.04
N GLY A 495 -30.45 -15.99 34.89
CA GLY A 495 -30.82 -14.59 34.69
C GLY A 495 -29.79 -13.56 35.19
N GLU A 496 -28.61 -14.00 35.59
CA GLU A 496 -27.46 -13.15 35.93
C GLU A 496 -26.28 -13.37 34.99
N LEU A 497 -25.57 -12.31 34.66
CA LEU A 497 -24.34 -12.41 33.86
C LEU A 497 -23.16 -12.83 34.74
N VAL A 498 -22.66 -14.04 34.54
CA VAL A 498 -21.57 -14.64 35.32
C VAL A 498 -20.28 -14.67 34.46
N ILE A 499 -19.14 -14.35 35.09
CA ILE A 499 -17.84 -14.46 34.44
C ILE A 499 -17.54 -15.93 34.14
N ASP A 500 -17.18 -16.25 32.93
CA ASP A 500 -16.62 -17.56 32.57
C ASP A 500 -15.08 -17.51 32.80
N PRO A 501 -14.57 -18.18 33.83
CA PRO A 501 -13.16 -18.14 34.17
C PRO A 501 -12.26 -18.94 33.19
N GLN A 502 -12.86 -19.83 32.35
CA GLN A 502 -12.10 -20.59 31.38
C GLN A 502 -11.86 -19.80 30.10
N ARG A 503 -12.72 -18.81 29.82
CA ARG A 503 -12.65 -17.95 28.62
C ARG A 503 -12.18 -16.53 28.91
N SER A 504 -12.28 -16.09 30.19
CA SER A 504 -11.70 -14.80 30.59
C SER A 504 -10.21 -14.94 30.85
N ASN A 505 -9.42 -13.98 30.36
CA ASN A 505 -7.97 -14.05 30.48
C ASN A 505 -7.36 -12.64 30.53
N GLN A 506 -6.17 -12.53 31.15
CA GLN A 506 -5.28 -11.37 31.05
C GLN A 506 -3.94 -11.83 30.48
N PHE A 507 -3.47 -11.10 29.48
CA PHE A 507 -2.22 -11.39 28.77
C PHE A 507 -1.35 -10.14 28.72
N GLU A 508 -0.16 -10.25 29.31
CA GLU A 508 0.86 -9.20 29.30
C GLU A 508 1.99 -9.60 28.34
N TYR A 509 2.49 -8.63 27.56
CA TYR A 509 3.61 -8.88 26.64
C TYR A 509 4.60 -7.72 26.69
N GLU A 510 5.89 -8.06 26.77
CA GLU A 510 6.99 -7.13 26.70
C GLU A 510 7.94 -7.51 25.57
N GLU A 511 8.47 -6.49 24.86
CA GLU A 511 9.46 -6.71 23.80
C GLU A 511 10.45 -5.56 23.73
N ASP A 512 11.75 -5.92 23.74
CA ASP A 512 12.86 -5.00 23.55
C ASP A 512 13.65 -5.37 22.29
N ILE A 513 13.86 -4.41 21.38
CA ILE A 513 14.65 -4.59 20.18
C ILE A 513 15.79 -3.56 20.17
N LEU A 514 17.03 -4.05 20.07
CA LEU A 514 18.20 -3.22 19.82
C LEU A 514 18.74 -3.53 18.43
N ALA A 515 18.75 -2.52 17.56
CA ALA A 515 19.23 -2.63 16.19
C ALA A 515 20.37 -1.67 15.90
N THR A 516 21.33 -2.13 15.09
CA THR A 516 22.37 -1.29 14.51
C THR A 516 22.51 -1.59 13.02
N TYR A 517 22.80 -0.57 12.20
CA TYR A 517 22.96 -0.77 10.77
C TYR A 517 24.04 0.10 10.17
N ALA A 518 24.58 -0.36 9.05
CA ALA A 518 25.46 0.39 8.17
C ALA A 518 25.00 0.22 6.71
N ASN A 519 25.02 1.30 5.97
CA ASN A 519 24.63 1.36 4.57
C ASN A 519 25.71 2.11 3.79
N VAL A 520 26.16 1.56 2.67
CA VAL A 520 27.17 2.16 1.81
C VAL A 520 26.61 2.24 0.41
N GLN A 521 26.71 3.42 -0.20
CA GLN A 521 26.28 3.65 -1.57
C GLN A 521 27.37 4.28 -2.41
N LYS A 522 27.45 3.90 -3.68
CA LYS A 522 28.40 4.43 -4.65
C LYS A 522 27.74 4.62 -6.00
N LYS A 523 28.05 5.75 -6.65
CA LYS A 523 27.74 5.98 -8.06
C LYS A 523 29.04 6.02 -8.87
N TRP A 524 29.06 5.35 -10.01
CA TRP A 524 30.14 5.44 -11.00
C TRP A 524 29.60 6.08 -12.26
N GLY A 525 29.95 7.35 -12.47
CA GLY A 525 29.33 8.18 -13.49
C GLY A 525 27.83 8.36 -13.24
N GLU A 526 27.06 8.55 -14.31
CA GLU A 526 25.59 8.66 -14.25
C GLU A 526 24.87 7.31 -14.44
N GLN A 527 25.62 6.27 -14.77
CA GLN A 527 25.10 5.00 -15.26
C GLN A 527 24.99 3.94 -14.15
N TRP A 528 25.99 3.82 -13.31
CA TRP A 528 26.08 2.74 -12.33
C TRP A 528 25.80 3.24 -10.92
N GLN A 529 24.99 2.50 -10.18
CA GLN A 529 24.78 2.73 -8.75
C GLN A 529 24.80 1.40 -8.02
N MET A 530 25.48 1.37 -6.88
CA MET A 530 25.51 0.26 -5.95
C MET A 530 25.10 0.75 -4.56
N GLN A 531 24.36 -0.09 -3.84
CA GLN A 531 24.06 0.09 -2.42
C GLN A 531 24.20 -1.25 -1.71
N LEU A 532 24.93 -1.26 -0.61
CA LEU A 532 25.13 -2.41 0.26
C LEU A 532 24.75 -2.02 1.68
N GLY A 533 23.95 -2.83 2.35
CA GLY A 533 23.51 -2.60 3.71
C GLY A 533 23.63 -3.86 4.56
N LEU A 534 23.94 -3.67 5.83
CA LEU A 534 23.88 -4.72 6.84
C LEU A 534 23.23 -4.16 8.10
N ARG A 535 22.24 -4.87 8.61
CA ARG A 535 21.57 -4.57 9.87
C ARG A 535 21.66 -5.76 10.80
N GLY A 536 21.98 -5.54 12.07
CA GLY A 536 21.95 -6.52 13.13
C GLY A 536 20.90 -6.14 14.16
N GLU A 537 20.05 -7.10 14.56
CA GLU A 537 19.01 -6.91 15.57
C GLU A 537 19.13 -7.96 16.67
N ASN A 538 19.05 -7.52 17.92
CA ASN A 538 18.84 -8.37 19.09
C ASN A 538 17.45 -8.11 19.62
N THR A 539 16.63 -9.16 19.69
CA THR A 539 15.26 -9.11 20.21
C THR A 539 15.14 -9.95 21.47
N TYR A 540 14.61 -9.34 22.52
CA TYR A 540 14.11 -10.02 23.72
C TYR A 540 12.61 -9.85 23.78
N SER A 541 11.86 -10.93 24.03
CA SER A 541 10.42 -10.82 24.25
C SER A 541 9.93 -11.80 25.32
N GLN A 542 8.87 -11.40 26.04
CA GLN A 542 8.22 -12.18 27.07
C GLN A 542 6.70 -12.00 26.99
N GLY A 543 5.98 -13.11 26.82
CA GLY A 543 4.52 -13.16 26.97
C GLY A 543 4.16 -13.89 28.26
N TYR A 544 3.29 -13.29 29.08
CA TYR A 544 2.78 -13.87 30.31
C TYR A 544 1.25 -13.91 30.32
N SER A 545 0.69 -15.12 30.34
CA SER A 545 -0.74 -15.32 30.58
C SER A 545 -0.98 -15.42 32.07
N VAL A 546 -1.61 -14.39 32.64
CA VAL A 546 -1.93 -14.34 34.09
C VAL A 546 -2.88 -15.47 34.47
N THR A 547 -3.88 -15.74 33.64
CA THR A 547 -4.90 -16.76 33.91
C THR A 547 -4.34 -18.17 33.84
N LEU A 548 -3.45 -18.45 32.91
CA LEU A 548 -2.83 -19.78 32.74
C LEU A 548 -1.54 -19.95 33.55
N ASP A 549 -1.06 -18.90 34.22
CA ASP A 549 0.23 -18.82 34.93
C ASP A 549 1.38 -19.37 34.05
N SER A 550 1.40 -18.97 32.81
CA SER A 550 2.33 -19.46 31.79
C SER A 550 3.11 -18.34 31.13
N THR A 551 4.42 -18.54 31.04
CA THR A 551 5.36 -17.56 30.46
C THR A 551 6.07 -18.16 29.25
N VAL A 552 6.11 -17.41 28.15
CA VAL A 552 6.90 -17.71 26.93
C VAL A 552 7.95 -16.64 26.76
N GLN A 553 9.23 -17.02 26.79
CA GLN A 553 10.36 -16.07 26.59
C GLN A 553 11.15 -16.43 25.34
N ARG A 554 11.65 -15.40 24.64
CA ARG A 554 12.53 -15.55 23.48
C ARG A 554 13.67 -14.52 23.55
N ASN A 555 14.88 -14.94 23.15
CA ASN A 555 16.01 -14.03 22.96
C ASN A 555 16.82 -14.51 21.76
N TYR A 556 16.95 -13.67 20.73
CA TYR A 556 17.64 -14.04 19.49
C TYR A 556 18.30 -12.86 18.81
N PHE A 557 19.43 -13.13 18.14
CA PHE A 557 20.15 -12.18 17.32
C PHE A 557 20.14 -12.58 15.85
N ASN A 558 19.84 -11.61 14.97
CA ASN A 558 19.77 -11.83 13.54
C ASN A 558 20.53 -10.77 12.74
N LEU A 559 21.04 -11.20 11.57
CA LEU A 559 21.66 -10.33 10.57
C LEU A 559 20.76 -10.25 9.33
N PHE A 560 20.61 -9.02 8.83
CA PHE A 560 19.76 -8.66 7.69
C PHE A 560 20.60 -7.92 6.63
N PRO A 561 21.28 -8.67 5.74
CA PRO A 561 21.97 -8.07 4.60
C PRO A 561 20.98 -7.57 3.55
N SER A 562 21.34 -6.46 2.90
CA SER A 562 20.65 -5.94 1.71
C SER A 562 21.67 -5.49 0.68
N ALA A 563 21.37 -5.68 -0.60
CA ALA A 563 22.21 -5.27 -1.71
C ALA A 563 21.37 -4.83 -2.90
N SER A 564 21.75 -3.75 -3.56
CA SER A 564 21.20 -3.39 -4.85
C SER A 564 22.31 -2.90 -5.77
N PHE A 565 22.15 -3.25 -7.06
CA PHE A 565 23.06 -2.84 -8.11
C PHE A 565 22.24 -2.46 -9.34
N SER A 566 22.40 -1.23 -9.81
CA SER A 566 21.65 -0.73 -10.96
C SER A 566 22.54 -0.12 -12.02
N TYR A 567 22.16 -0.34 -13.27
CA TYR A 567 22.70 0.28 -14.45
C TYR A 567 21.59 1.02 -15.19
N THR A 568 21.82 2.28 -15.50
CA THR A 568 20.87 3.11 -16.25
C THR A 568 21.59 3.74 -17.43
N GLN A 569 21.11 3.46 -18.64
CA GLN A 569 21.51 4.18 -19.82
C GLN A 569 20.43 5.20 -20.14
N GLN A 570 20.79 6.47 -20.03
CA GLN A 570 19.88 7.61 -20.14
C GLN A 570 18.94 7.46 -21.36
N ASP A 571 17.61 7.57 -21.10
CA ASP A 571 16.52 7.49 -22.06
C ASP A 571 16.41 6.20 -22.90
N GLN A 572 17.16 5.15 -22.58
CA GLN A 572 17.10 3.88 -23.32
C GLN A 572 16.62 2.71 -22.44
N TYR A 573 17.43 2.28 -21.48
CA TYR A 573 17.10 1.16 -20.61
C TYR A 573 17.74 1.28 -19.23
N SER A 574 17.12 0.63 -18.27
CA SER A 574 17.66 0.42 -16.93
C SER A 574 17.58 -1.05 -16.53
N LEU A 575 18.57 -1.49 -15.76
CA LEU A 575 18.60 -2.82 -15.18
C LEU A 575 18.93 -2.68 -13.69
N SER A 576 18.16 -3.30 -12.81
CA SER A 576 18.40 -3.29 -11.37
C SER A 576 18.30 -4.70 -10.81
N LEU A 577 19.30 -5.11 -10.05
CA LEU A 577 19.34 -6.36 -9.29
C LEU A 577 19.27 -6.00 -7.81
N SER A 578 18.44 -6.67 -7.03
CA SER A 578 18.29 -6.44 -5.60
C SER A 578 18.18 -7.75 -4.82
N TYR A 579 18.66 -7.73 -3.60
CA TYR A 579 18.56 -8.80 -2.61
C TYR A 579 18.31 -8.21 -1.23
N SER A 580 17.45 -8.85 -0.43
CA SER A 580 17.33 -8.57 0.99
C SER A 580 16.95 -9.83 1.77
N ARG A 581 17.43 -9.93 3.01
CA ARG A 581 16.88 -10.84 4.02
C ARG A 581 16.06 -10.03 5.00
N ARG A 582 14.87 -10.56 5.35
CA ARG A 582 13.90 -9.89 6.22
C ARG A 582 13.36 -10.84 7.27
N ILE A 583 12.81 -10.29 8.33
CA ILE A 583 12.07 -10.99 9.38
C ILE A 583 10.63 -10.47 9.40
N ASP A 584 9.72 -11.31 9.85
CA ASP A 584 8.39 -10.88 10.23
C ASP A 584 8.04 -11.56 11.56
N ARG A 585 7.71 -10.75 12.54
CA ARG A 585 7.40 -11.20 13.90
C ARG A 585 5.89 -11.39 14.03
N PRO A 586 5.43 -12.38 14.81
CA PRO A 586 3.99 -12.52 15.07
C PRO A 586 3.42 -11.20 15.63
N ASN A 587 2.22 -10.86 15.19
CA ASN A 587 1.46 -9.77 15.78
C ASN A 587 1.12 -10.07 17.24
N TYR A 588 0.99 -9.07 18.08
CA TYR A 588 0.68 -9.27 19.52
C TYR A 588 -0.67 -9.94 19.71
N GLY A 589 -1.67 -9.67 18.84
CA GLY A 589 -2.95 -10.34 18.82
C GLY A 589 -2.86 -11.83 18.53
N ASN A 590 -2.03 -12.22 17.55
CA ASN A 590 -1.82 -13.62 17.19
C ASN A 590 -1.11 -14.43 18.31
N LEU A 591 -0.35 -13.76 19.17
CA LEU A 591 0.30 -14.37 20.35
C LEU A 591 -0.67 -14.51 21.53
N ASN A 592 -1.76 -13.75 21.54
CA ASN A 592 -2.70 -13.74 22.63
C ASN A 592 -3.64 -14.97 22.57
N PRO A 593 -3.64 -15.88 23.56
CA PRO A 593 -4.40 -17.13 23.51
C PRO A 593 -5.91 -16.96 23.71
N PHE A 594 -6.45 -15.75 23.59
CA PHE A 594 -7.87 -15.48 23.76
C PHE A 594 -8.72 -16.14 22.69
N GLU A 595 -9.96 -16.51 23.07
CA GLU A 595 -10.97 -17.03 22.16
C GLU A 595 -12.00 -15.94 21.85
N PHE A 596 -12.08 -15.56 20.57
CA PHE A 596 -13.04 -14.57 20.06
C PHE A 596 -14.20 -15.29 19.37
N PHE A 597 -15.38 -15.27 19.96
CA PHE A 597 -16.56 -15.96 19.46
C PHE A 597 -17.22 -15.20 18.32
N LEU A 598 -17.42 -15.88 17.19
CA LEU A 598 -18.34 -15.45 16.13
C LEU A 598 -19.75 -15.97 16.40
N ASP A 599 -19.86 -17.23 16.80
CA ASP A 599 -21.06 -17.90 17.33
C ASP A 599 -20.64 -19.08 18.21
N ARG A 600 -21.63 -19.89 18.69
CA ARG A 600 -21.38 -21.06 19.55
C ARG A 600 -20.45 -22.11 18.93
N PHE A 601 -20.39 -22.21 17.60
CA PHE A 601 -19.66 -23.26 16.86
C PHE A 601 -18.36 -22.75 16.22
N THR A 602 -18.15 -21.41 16.24
CA THR A 602 -17.05 -20.80 15.51
C THR A 602 -16.35 -19.72 16.33
N PHE A 603 -15.04 -19.83 16.51
CA PHE A 603 -14.23 -18.85 17.21
C PHE A 603 -12.85 -18.69 16.58
N GLU A 604 -12.16 -17.65 16.92
CA GLU A 604 -10.76 -17.39 16.59
C GLU A 604 -9.93 -17.49 17.87
N ARG A 605 -8.72 -18.06 17.77
CA ARG A 605 -7.80 -18.22 18.89
C ARG A 605 -6.36 -17.92 18.48
N GLY A 606 -5.64 -17.10 19.25
CA GLY A 606 -4.23 -16.86 19.04
C GLY A 606 -3.34 -18.01 19.50
N ASN A 607 -2.05 -17.96 19.11
CA ASN A 607 -1.04 -18.96 19.39
C ASN A 607 0.23 -18.33 19.99
N PRO A 608 0.48 -18.43 21.31
CA PRO A 608 1.64 -17.82 21.96
C PRO A 608 2.98 -18.47 21.56
N PHE A 609 2.94 -19.61 20.86
CA PHE A 609 4.14 -20.37 20.47
C PHE A 609 4.66 -20.02 19.06
N LEU A 610 4.05 -19.06 18.37
CA LEU A 610 4.49 -18.62 17.04
C LEU A 610 5.95 -18.16 17.04
N ASN A 611 6.71 -18.59 16.05
CA ASN A 611 8.06 -18.15 15.77
C ASN A 611 8.07 -17.03 14.72
N PRO A 612 9.08 -16.16 14.71
CA PRO A 612 9.28 -15.24 13.60
C PRO A 612 9.55 -15.99 12.29
N GLN A 613 9.03 -15.48 11.17
CA GLN A 613 9.35 -15.98 9.83
C GLN A 613 10.49 -15.21 9.19
N TYR A 614 11.23 -15.85 8.28
CA TYR A 614 12.38 -15.24 7.60
C TYR A 614 12.26 -15.38 6.09
N THR A 615 12.42 -14.27 5.37
CA THR A 615 12.35 -14.26 3.91
C THR A 615 13.66 -13.81 3.29
N ASN A 616 14.15 -14.59 2.30
CA ASN A 616 15.18 -14.16 1.36
C ASN A 616 14.52 -13.76 0.07
N ALA A 617 14.68 -12.51 -0.35
CA ALA A 617 14.02 -11.90 -1.49
C ALA A 617 15.04 -11.47 -2.54
N PHE A 618 14.86 -11.91 -3.80
CA PHE A 618 15.65 -11.52 -4.96
C PHE A 618 14.77 -10.82 -5.98
N GLY A 619 15.24 -9.72 -6.55
CA GLY A 619 14.52 -8.96 -7.57
C GLY A 619 15.42 -8.59 -8.75
N LEU A 620 14.90 -8.71 -9.97
CA LEU A 620 15.52 -8.23 -11.20
C LEU A 620 14.52 -7.36 -11.95
N THR A 621 14.81 -6.06 -12.08
CA THR A 621 13.94 -5.11 -12.79
C THR A 621 14.63 -4.64 -14.07
N TYR A 622 13.93 -4.75 -15.19
CA TYR A 622 14.31 -4.19 -16.46
C TYR A 622 13.34 -3.07 -16.84
N GLY A 623 13.87 -1.89 -17.14
CA GLY A 623 13.11 -0.73 -17.63
C GLY A 623 13.51 -0.38 -19.07
N TYR A 624 12.51 -0.09 -19.91
CA TYR A 624 12.72 0.36 -21.28
C TYR A 624 12.08 1.73 -21.50
N ARG A 625 12.91 2.73 -21.86
CA ARG A 625 12.52 4.11 -22.19
C ARG A 625 11.64 4.79 -21.16
N ASN A 626 11.78 4.45 -19.86
CA ASN A 626 10.92 4.90 -18.77
C ASN A 626 9.40 4.71 -19.05
N ALA A 627 9.06 3.81 -19.97
CA ALA A 627 7.71 3.55 -20.44
C ALA A 627 7.23 2.12 -20.13
N VAL A 628 8.13 1.14 -20.08
CA VAL A 628 7.80 -0.25 -19.76
C VAL A 628 8.80 -0.77 -18.75
N PHE A 629 8.31 -1.35 -17.68
CA PHE A 629 9.11 -1.97 -16.62
C PHE A 629 8.64 -3.41 -16.40
N VAL A 630 9.60 -4.31 -16.34
CA VAL A 630 9.37 -5.73 -16.04
C VAL A 630 10.24 -6.11 -14.86
N THR A 631 9.61 -6.62 -13.78
CA THR A 631 10.29 -7.08 -12.57
C THR A 631 10.07 -8.58 -12.41
N LEU A 632 11.14 -9.33 -12.25
CA LEU A 632 11.13 -10.74 -11.86
C LEU A 632 11.50 -10.82 -10.37
N ASN A 633 10.74 -11.57 -9.57
CA ASN A 633 11.06 -11.80 -8.17
C ASN A 633 11.06 -13.29 -7.84
N TYR A 634 11.95 -13.67 -6.94
CA TYR A 634 11.96 -14.95 -6.24
C TYR A 634 12.10 -14.71 -4.75
N ASN A 635 11.21 -15.30 -3.96
CA ASN A 635 11.19 -15.18 -2.51
C ASN A 635 11.07 -16.56 -1.89
N ARG A 636 11.85 -16.79 -0.83
CA ARG A 636 11.81 -18.00 -0.04
C ARG A 636 11.61 -17.64 1.43
N THR A 637 10.46 -18.04 1.99
CA THR A 637 10.07 -17.78 3.38
C THR A 637 10.06 -19.06 4.17
N SER A 638 10.85 -19.13 5.23
CA SER A 638 10.85 -20.21 6.23
C SER A 638 10.06 -19.79 7.46
N ASP A 639 9.50 -20.78 8.18
CA ASP A 639 8.63 -20.59 9.35
C ASP A 639 7.45 -19.65 9.04
N ALA A 640 6.86 -19.77 7.85
CA ALA A 640 5.88 -18.83 7.34
C ALA A 640 4.62 -18.76 8.22
N ILE A 641 4.32 -17.59 8.76
CA ILE A 641 3.15 -17.36 9.62
C ILE A 641 1.90 -17.28 8.73
N THR A 642 0.92 -18.14 8.97
CA THR A 642 -0.34 -18.15 8.23
C THR A 642 -1.52 -18.53 9.11
N GLN A 643 -2.69 -18.10 8.72
CA GLN A 643 -3.95 -18.53 9.33
C GLN A 643 -4.34 -19.91 8.80
N VAL A 644 -4.83 -20.76 9.70
CA VAL A 644 -5.38 -22.07 9.40
C VAL A 644 -6.73 -22.23 10.08
N LEU A 645 -7.57 -23.07 9.49
CA LEU A 645 -8.83 -23.50 10.08
C LEU A 645 -8.63 -24.87 10.69
N GLU A 646 -8.99 -25.06 11.95
CA GLU A 646 -8.96 -26.32 12.65
C GLU A 646 -10.37 -26.71 13.10
N GLN A 647 -10.63 -28.03 13.22
CA GLN A 647 -11.92 -28.55 13.64
C GLN A 647 -11.74 -29.48 14.85
N ASP A 648 -12.58 -29.28 15.86
CA ASP A 648 -12.79 -30.22 16.97
C ASP A 648 -14.08 -30.99 16.69
N GLU A 649 -13.92 -32.17 16.11
CA GLU A 649 -15.05 -33.04 15.72
C GLU A 649 -15.87 -33.48 16.93
N ALA A 650 -15.23 -33.73 18.09
CA ALA A 650 -15.88 -34.18 19.30
C ALA A 650 -16.87 -33.17 19.88
N ASN A 651 -16.54 -31.88 19.76
CA ASN A 651 -17.35 -30.77 20.26
C ASN A 651 -18.10 -30.01 19.13
N GLN A 652 -17.94 -30.45 17.87
CA GLN A 652 -18.50 -29.80 16.67
C GLN A 652 -18.08 -28.33 16.53
N LEU A 653 -16.85 -28.00 16.95
CA LEU A 653 -16.30 -26.65 16.92
C LEU A 653 -15.39 -26.48 15.72
N THR A 654 -15.37 -25.27 15.16
CA THR A 654 -14.41 -24.85 14.16
C THR A 654 -13.73 -23.59 14.64
N PHE A 655 -12.42 -23.56 14.63
CA PHE A 655 -11.69 -22.35 15.02
C PHE A 655 -10.59 -22.00 14.05
N GLN A 656 -10.45 -20.69 13.85
CA GLN A 656 -9.35 -20.13 13.09
C GLN A 656 -8.20 -19.86 14.06
N THR A 657 -6.99 -20.27 13.69
CA THR A 657 -5.78 -19.97 14.46
C THR A 657 -4.63 -19.62 13.51
N THR A 658 -3.53 -19.14 14.08
CA THR A 658 -2.32 -18.82 13.32
C THR A 658 -1.23 -19.83 13.67
N THR A 659 -0.52 -20.31 12.66
CA THR A 659 0.57 -21.29 12.83
C THR A 659 1.77 -20.96 11.93
N ASN A 660 2.92 -21.58 12.19
CA ASN A 660 4.07 -21.50 11.31
C ASN A 660 4.04 -22.66 10.30
N LEU A 661 4.09 -22.37 9.01
CA LEU A 661 4.34 -23.33 7.94
C LEU A 661 5.84 -23.41 7.66
N ASP A 662 6.34 -24.57 7.27
CA ASP A 662 7.78 -24.80 7.06
C ASP A 662 8.36 -23.91 5.97
N LEU A 663 7.69 -23.85 4.80
CA LEU A 663 8.22 -23.17 3.63
C LEU A 663 7.11 -22.64 2.71
N ILE A 664 7.30 -21.40 2.28
CA ILE A 664 6.58 -20.81 1.13
C ILE A 664 7.59 -20.28 0.12
N GLU A 665 7.46 -20.72 -1.13
CA GLU A 665 8.21 -20.15 -2.25
C GLU A 665 7.28 -19.38 -3.17
N ASN A 666 7.71 -18.17 -3.55
CA ASN A 666 6.96 -17.29 -4.45
C ASN A 666 7.83 -16.88 -5.63
N TYR A 667 7.35 -17.13 -6.84
CA TYR A 667 7.93 -16.65 -8.10
C TYR A 667 6.97 -15.67 -8.74
N SER A 668 7.42 -14.48 -9.10
CA SER A 668 6.51 -13.49 -9.71
C SER A 668 7.15 -12.69 -10.84
N VAL A 669 6.30 -12.29 -11.79
CA VAL A 669 6.62 -11.38 -12.90
C VAL A 669 5.64 -10.23 -12.83
N ASN A 670 6.13 -9.02 -12.66
CA ASN A 670 5.31 -7.81 -12.71
C ASN A 670 5.69 -6.97 -13.94
N MET A 671 4.68 -6.49 -14.65
CA MET A 671 4.82 -5.54 -15.76
C MET A 671 4.05 -4.26 -15.42
N ALA A 672 4.73 -3.12 -15.47
CA ALA A 672 4.13 -1.79 -15.36
C ALA A 672 4.45 -0.98 -16.61
N ALA A 673 3.42 -0.42 -17.26
CA ALA A 673 3.59 0.31 -18.52
C ALA A 673 2.68 1.57 -18.54
N PRO A 674 3.19 2.74 -18.13
CA PRO A 674 2.55 4.02 -18.39
C PRO A 674 2.77 4.41 -19.87
N LEU A 675 1.75 4.27 -20.70
CA LEU A 675 1.79 4.47 -22.15
C LEU A 675 1.04 5.75 -22.53
N PRO A 676 1.71 6.86 -22.81
CA PRO A 676 1.10 8.03 -23.43
C PRO A 676 0.80 7.70 -24.90
N LEU A 677 -0.46 7.31 -25.18
CA LEU A 677 -0.89 6.94 -26.53
C LEU A 677 -0.96 8.17 -27.45
N ASN A 678 -1.30 9.32 -26.88
CA ASN A 678 -1.23 10.64 -27.48
C ASN A 678 -1.34 11.74 -26.38
N ASP A 679 -1.35 13.02 -26.75
CA ASP A 679 -1.33 14.16 -25.82
C ASP A 679 -2.55 14.25 -24.89
N TRP A 680 -3.67 13.63 -25.28
CA TRP A 680 -4.90 13.66 -24.50
C TRP A 680 -5.29 12.31 -23.87
N TRP A 681 -4.61 11.21 -24.24
CA TRP A 681 -4.92 9.87 -23.74
C TRP A 681 -3.67 9.14 -23.21
N VAL A 682 -3.67 8.82 -21.94
CA VAL A 682 -2.66 8.00 -21.25
C VAL A 682 -3.31 6.69 -20.81
N LEU A 683 -2.71 5.57 -21.22
CA LEU A 683 -3.06 4.24 -20.76
C LEU A 683 -2.00 3.77 -19.75
N ASN A 684 -2.42 3.45 -18.53
CA ASN A 684 -1.58 2.78 -17.55
C ASN A 684 -1.99 1.30 -17.48
N LEU A 685 -1.06 0.42 -17.82
CA LEU A 685 -1.20 -1.02 -17.68
C LEU A 685 -0.33 -1.49 -16.51
N ASN A 686 -0.89 -2.26 -15.60
CA ASN A 686 -0.15 -3.04 -14.63
C ASN A 686 -0.65 -4.48 -14.67
N ALA A 687 0.28 -5.45 -14.75
CA ALA A 687 -0.03 -6.87 -14.73
C ALA A 687 1.01 -7.60 -13.88
N THR A 688 0.57 -8.50 -13.02
CA THR A 688 1.42 -9.37 -12.21
C THR A 688 0.97 -10.80 -12.36
N GLY A 689 1.85 -11.69 -12.78
CA GLY A 689 1.67 -13.14 -12.66
C GLY A 689 2.55 -13.66 -11.53
N PHE A 690 2.04 -14.56 -10.70
CA PHE A 690 2.81 -15.16 -9.62
C PHE A 690 2.41 -16.62 -9.38
N TYR A 691 3.38 -17.39 -8.91
CA TYR A 691 3.22 -18.78 -8.53
C TYR A 691 3.65 -18.93 -7.08
N ASN A 692 2.73 -19.40 -6.25
CA ASN A 692 2.96 -19.73 -4.85
C ASN A 692 3.04 -21.24 -4.70
N ASP A 693 4.06 -21.71 -3.98
CA ASP A 693 4.26 -23.08 -3.57
C ASP A 693 4.34 -23.14 -2.05
N VAL A 694 3.41 -23.85 -1.42
CA VAL A 694 3.22 -23.92 0.03
C VAL A 694 3.43 -25.35 0.48
N GLN A 695 4.41 -25.58 1.34
CA GLN A 695 4.77 -26.91 1.84
C GLN A 695 4.90 -26.88 3.36
N SER A 696 4.10 -27.69 4.06
CA SER A 696 4.20 -27.86 5.51
C SER A 696 3.52 -29.13 5.98
N PRO A 697 4.05 -29.82 7.00
CA PRO A 697 3.26 -30.75 7.78
C PRO A 697 2.12 -30.00 8.48
N PHE A 698 0.96 -30.62 8.55
CA PHE A 698 -0.21 -30.13 9.26
C PHE A 698 -0.49 -31.00 10.49
N SER A 699 -1.21 -30.43 11.49
CA SER A 699 -1.59 -31.17 12.69
C SER A 699 -2.26 -32.49 12.36
N GLU A 700 -2.03 -33.55 13.15
CA GLU A 700 -2.57 -34.93 13.01
C GLU A 700 -2.04 -35.76 11.82
N GLY A 701 -0.85 -35.42 11.27
CA GLY A 701 -0.20 -36.21 10.21
C GLY A 701 -0.65 -35.86 8.79
N GLY A 702 -1.42 -34.84 8.60
CA GLY A 702 -1.71 -34.24 7.30
C GLY A 702 -0.51 -33.45 6.76
N GLN A 703 -0.51 -33.19 5.45
CA GLN A 703 0.46 -32.33 4.78
C GLN A 703 -0.28 -31.27 3.94
N ILE A 704 0.11 -30.01 4.08
CA ILE A 704 -0.25 -28.97 3.13
C ILE A 704 0.81 -29.01 2.03
N ASP A 705 0.40 -29.36 0.82
CA ASP A 705 1.23 -29.34 -0.40
C ASP A 705 0.34 -28.77 -1.50
N LYS A 706 0.29 -27.44 -1.55
CA LYS A 706 -0.56 -26.70 -2.48
C LYS A 706 0.26 -25.71 -3.27
N SER A 707 0.01 -25.68 -4.57
CA SER A 707 0.64 -24.68 -5.43
C SER A 707 -0.35 -24.12 -6.44
N GLN A 708 -0.22 -22.82 -6.76
CA GLN A 708 -1.11 -22.16 -7.69
C GLN A 708 -0.41 -21.06 -8.47
N PHE A 709 -0.69 -21.00 -9.76
CA PHE A 709 -0.40 -19.84 -10.58
C PHE A 709 -1.61 -18.92 -10.58
N SER A 710 -1.36 -17.64 -10.25
CA SER A 710 -2.36 -16.58 -10.21
C SER A 710 -1.87 -15.35 -10.94
N TYR A 711 -2.78 -14.51 -11.38
CA TYR A 711 -2.43 -13.23 -12.01
C TYR A 711 -3.45 -12.15 -11.70
N ASN A 712 -2.97 -10.91 -11.67
CA ASN A 712 -3.83 -9.74 -11.65
C ASN A 712 -3.44 -8.78 -12.78
N ALA A 713 -4.42 -8.06 -13.31
CA ALA A 713 -4.21 -7.05 -14.32
C ALA A 713 -5.10 -5.83 -14.03
N ARG A 714 -4.52 -4.64 -14.16
CA ARG A 714 -5.22 -3.35 -14.04
C ARG A 714 -4.97 -2.51 -15.28
N LEU A 715 -6.05 -1.99 -15.83
CA LEU A 715 -6.05 -1.03 -16.93
C LEU A 715 -6.67 0.28 -16.44
N GLN A 716 -5.99 1.39 -16.66
CA GLN A 716 -6.50 2.71 -16.35
C GLN A 716 -6.29 3.64 -17.54
N ASN A 717 -7.37 4.19 -18.06
CA ASN A 717 -7.39 5.17 -19.13
C ASN A 717 -7.67 6.54 -18.55
N THR A 718 -6.80 7.50 -18.81
CA THR A 718 -6.95 8.91 -18.44
C THR A 718 -7.02 9.76 -19.70
N PHE A 719 -8.12 10.49 -19.85
CA PHE A 719 -8.37 11.38 -20.98
C PHE A 719 -8.31 12.82 -20.50
N SER A 720 -7.37 13.60 -21.04
CA SER A 720 -7.24 15.04 -20.81
C SER A 720 -8.16 15.78 -21.77
N LEU A 721 -9.17 16.45 -21.24
CA LEU A 721 -10.18 17.19 -21.99
C LEU A 721 -9.93 18.70 -21.92
N PRO A 722 -10.46 19.51 -22.87
CA PRO A 722 -10.34 20.97 -22.81
C PRO A 722 -10.88 21.57 -21.51
N GLY A 723 -10.27 22.66 -21.04
CA GLY A 723 -10.70 23.41 -19.84
C GLY A 723 -10.30 22.76 -18.52
N GLU A 724 -9.11 22.16 -18.46
CA GLU A 724 -8.53 21.50 -17.25
C GLU A 724 -9.42 20.38 -16.69
N MET A 725 -10.09 19.67 -17.58
CA MET A 725 -10.94 18.54 -17.24
C MET A 725 -10.21 17.21 -17.53
N LYS A 726 -10.34 16.23 -16.61
CA LYS A 726 -9.85 14.86 -16.83
C LYS A 726 -11.00 13.88 -16.65
N LEU A 727 -11.12 12.95 -17.58
CA LEU A 727 -12.00 11.78 -17.47
C LEU A 727 -11.12 10.55 -17.27
N GLU A 728 -11.55 9.65 -16.41
CA GLU A 728 -10.84 8.40 -16.13
C GLU A 728 -11.79 7.21 -16.17
N LEU A 729 -11.33 6.11 -16.77
CA LEU A 729 -11.99 4.81 -16.76
C LEU A 729 -10.95 3.77 -16.37
N SER A 730 -11.19 3.04 -15.28
CA SER A 730 -10.30 1.98 -14.83
C SER A 730 -11.04 0.68 -14.59
N GLY A 731 -10.30 -0.44 -14.77
CA GLY A 731 -10.79 -1.76 -14.43
C GLY A 731 -9.65 -2.63 -13.93
N PHE A 732 -9.98 -3.58 -13.06
CA PHE A 732 -9.04 -4.62 -12.67
C PHE A 732 -9.69 -6.00 -12.72
N TYR A 733 -8.85 -7.00 -12.90
CA TYR A 733 -9.17 -8.41 -12.77
C TYR A 733 -8.07 -9.11 -11.97
N THR A 734 -8.47 -9.95 -11.01
CA THR A 734 -7.60 -10.87 -10.27
C THR A 734 -8.13 -12.27 -10.47
N SER A 735 -7.30 -13.20 -10.97
CA SER A 735 -7.64 -14.61 -11.08
C SER A 735 -7.82 -15.24 -9.69
N PRO A 736 -8.33 -16.47 -9.58
CA PRO A 736 -8.30 -17.18 -8.30
C PRO A 736 -6.90 -17.19 -7.67
N VAL A 737 -6.84 -17.02 -6.34
CA VAL A 737 -5.60 -16.89 -5.55
C VAL A 737 -5.60 -17.88 -4.41
N LEU A 738 -4.47 -18.57 -4.18
CA LEU A 738 -4.21 -19.38 -3.00
C LEU A 738 -3.54 -18.51 -1.92
N TRP A 739 -4.16 -18.47 -0.73
CA TRP A 739 -3.63 -17.81 0.47
C TRP A 739 -3.61 -18.79 1.64
N GLY A 740 -2.44 -19.36 1.97
CA GLY A 740 -2.34 -20.47 2.89
C GLY A 740 -3.20 -21.66 2.41
N MET A 741 -4.23 -22.00 3.16
CA MET A 741 -5.20 -23.04 2.79
C MET A 741 -6.46 -22.51 2.07
N PHE A 742 -6.62 -21.19 1.96
CA PHE A 742 -7.81 -20.52 1.42
C PHE A 742 -7.71 -20.33 -0.09
N GLU A 743 -8.69 -20.82 -0.84
CA GLU A 743 -8.83 -20.61 -2.27
C GLU A 743 -9.84 -19.49 -2.52
N ILE A 744 -9.34 -18.31 -2.90
CA ILE A 744 -10.15 -17.10 -3.16
C ILE A 744 -10.49 -17.07 -4.64
N SER A 745 -11.77 -16.94 -4.99
CA SER A 745 -12.24 -16.84 -6.38
C SER A 745 -11.80 -15.54 -7.04
N GLU A 746 -11.99 -15.47 -8.35
CA GLU A 746 -11.67 -14.30 -9.14
C GLU A 746 -12.43 -13.04 -8.66
N GLN A 747 -11.76 -11.89 -8.79
CA GLN A 747 -12.31 -10.58 -8.44
C GLN A 747 -12.13 -9.60 -9.59
N TYR A 748 -13.12 -8.77 -9.85
CA TYR A 748 -13.06 -7.73 -10.87
C TYR A 748 -13.94 -6.54 -10.53
N GLN A 749 -13.58 -5.37 -11.07
CA GLN A 749 -14.29 -4.12 -10.82
C GLN A 749 -14.04 -3.14 -11.96
N ILE A 750 -15.02 -2.28 -12.25
CA ILE A 750 -14.88 -1.16 -13.19
C ILE A 750 -15.32 0.13 -12.51
N ASP A 751 -14.47 1.16 -12.61
CA ASP A 751 -14.66 2.47 -12.01
C ASP A 751 -14.59 3.57 -13.07
N ALA A 752 -15.33 4.67 -12.86
CA ALA A 752 -15.22 5.88 -13.66
C ALA A 752 -15.05 7.12 -12.77
N GLY A 753 -14.36 8.13 -13.28
CA GLY A 753 -14.14 9.38 -12.56
C GLY A 753 -13.98 10.58 -13.48
N VAL A 754 -14.37 11.75 -13.01
CA VAL A 754 -14.17 13.01 -13.70
C VAL A 754 -13.66 14.05 -12.71
N SER A 755 -12.72 14.89 -13.14
CA SER A 755 -12.24 16.02 -12.34
C SER A 755 -12.14 17.27 -13.16
N LYS A 756 -12.31 18.42 -12.49
CA LYS A 756 -12.11 19.74 -13.06
C LYS A 756 -11.49 20.69 -12.05
N THR A 757 -10.54 21.50 -12.52
CA THR A 757 -9.86 22.53 -11.72
C THR A 757 -10.26 23.92 -12.22
N TRP A 758 -10.54 24.83 -11.30
CA TRP A 758 -10.82 26.25 -11.55
C TRP A 758 -9.91 27.08 -10.64
N GLY A 759 -8.71 27.36 -11.08
CA GLY A 759 -7.73 28.09 -10.27
C GLY A 759 -7.44 27.38 -8.94
N ARG A 760 -7.94 27.90 -7.81
CA ARG A 760 -7.73 27.34 -6.47
C ARG A 760 -8.78 26.31 -6.03
N PHE A 761 -9.84 26.17 -6.78
CA PHE A 761 -10.93 25.24 -6.51
C PHE A 761 -10.82 24.01 -7.41
N LYS A 762 -11.00 22.81 -6.86
CA LYS A 762 -11.05 21.56 -7.60
C LYS A 762 -12.28 20.77 -7.18
N ALA A 763 -13.02 20.26 -8.16
CA ALA A 763 -14.13 19.33 -7.97
C ALA A 763 -13.82 18.02 -8.69
N GLN A 764 -14.15 16.90 -8.04
CA GLN A 764 -13.98 15.56 -8.58
C GLN A 764 -15.20 14.73 -8.25
N ALA A 765 -15.68 13.95 -9.21
CA ALA A 765 -16.72 12.96 -9.00
C ALA A 765 -16.18 11.58 -9.41
N SER A 766 -16.52 10.54 -8.66
CA SER A 766 -16.18 9.16 -9.00
C SER A 766 -17.38 8.25 -8.78
N TRP A 767 -17.42 7.18 -9.57
CA TRP A 767 -18.36 6.09 -9.43
C TRP A 767 -17.58 4.78 -9.38
N ASN A 768 -17.46 4.22 -8.19
CA ASN A 768 -16.78 2.96 -7.96
C ASN A 768 -17.72 1.79 -8.17
N ASP A 769 -17.19 0.68 -8.69
CA ASP A 769 -17.93 -0.56 -8.99
C ASP A 769 -19.27 -0.29 -9.70
N ILE A 770 -19.20 0.32 -10.88
CA ILE A 770 -20.36 0.77 -11.65
C ILE A 770 -21.41 -0.33 -11.78
N PHE A 771 -20.99 -1.58 -11.98
CA PHE A 771 -21.84 -2.74 -12.20
C PHE A 771 -22.21 -3.50 -10.92
N ASN A 772 -21.68 -3.11 -9.74
CA ASN A 772 -21.88 -3.79 -8.45
C ASN A 772 -21.52 -5.29 -8.49
N ILE A 773 -20.37 -5.58 -9.09
CA ILE A 773 -19.91 -6.94 -9.37
C ILE A 773 -18.86 -7.44 -8.40
N ARG A 774 -18.25 -6.56 -7.60
CA ARG A 774 -17.22 -6.95 -6.64
C ARG A 774 -17.82 -7.76 -5.50
N GLU A 775 -17.35 -9.00 -5.34
CA GLU A 775 -17.69 -9.93 -4.29
C GLU A 775 -16.49 -10.81 -3.96
N ASN A 776 -16.53 -11.54 -2.86
CA ASN A 776 -15.50 -12.47 -2.47
C ASN A 776 -16.11 -13.84 -2.19
N ARG A 777 -15.52 -14.88 -2.77
CA ARG A 777 -15.86 -16.27 -2.51
C ARG A 777 -14.59 -16.99 -2.12
N VAL A 778 -14.61 -17.67 -0.98
CA VAL A 778 -13.48 -18.41 -0.45
C VAL A 778 -13.91 -19.85 -0.26
N SER A 779 -13.12 -20.79 -0.76
CA SER A 779 -13.31 -22.22 -0.53
C SER A 779 -12.13 -22.76 0.28
N ILE A 780 -12.43 -23.59 1.24
CA ILE A 780 -11.46 -24.25 2.11
C ILE A 780 -11.72 -25.74 2.02
N GLN A 781 -10.77 -26.49 1.45
CA GLN A 781 -10.82 -27.93 1.32
C GLN A 781 -9.49 -28.51 1.76
N GLN A 782 -9.44 -29.03 3.00
CA GLN A 782 -8.23 -29.62 3.56
C GLN A 782 -8.59 -30.73 4.56
N GLY A 783 -8.24 -31.99 4.27
CA GLY A 783 -8.69 -33.14 5.05
C GLY A 783 -10.22 -33.20 5.12
N ASP A 784 -10.77 -33.18 6.33
CA ASP A 784 -12.21 -33.20 6.58
C ASP A 784 -12.85 -31.83 6.58
N ILE A 785 -12.03 -30.76 6.51
CA ILE A 785 -12.51 -29.38 6.44
C ILE A 785 -13.08 -29.11 5.04
N ASN A 786 -14.37 -28.73 5.00
CA ASN A 786 -15.05 -28.35 3.78
C ASN A 786 -15.97 -27.16 4.07
N THR A 787 -15.48 -25.96 3.73
CA THR A 787 -16.17 -24.69 4.04
C THR A 787 -16.14 -23.77 2.84
N ASP A 788 -17.30 -23.23 2.46
CA ASP A 788 -17.46 -22.21 1.44
C ASP A 788 -17.95 -20.91 2.10
N VAL A 789 -17.26 -19.80 1.84
CA VAL A 789 -17.61 -18.48 2.36
C VAL A 789 -17.92 -17.54 1.20
N TYR A 790 -19.07 -16.87 1.26
CA TYR A 790 -19.45 -15.81 0.33
C TYR A 790 -19.58 -14.49 1.08
N ASN A 791 -18.92 -13.44 0.58
CA ASN A 791 -18.96 -12.11 1.17
C ASN A 791 -19.25 -11.05 0.11
N LYS A 792 -20.31 -10.24 0.35
CA LYS A 792 -20.73 -9.13 -0.48
C LYS A 792 -20.86 -7.87 0.37
N TRP A 793 -20.04 -6.88 0.07
CA TRP A 793 -20.08 -5.57 0.75
C TRP A 793 -20.52 -4.45 -0.19
N GLU A 794 -20.78 -3.28 0.37
CA GLU A 794 -21.15 -2.09 -0.37
C GLU A 794 -19.95 -1.52 -1.14
N SER A 795 -19.72 -1.99 -2.35
CA SER A 795 -18.63 -1.56 -3.26
C SER A 795 -19.06 -0.46 -4.23
N ARG A 796 -20.35 -0.43 -4.62
CA ARG A 796 -20.90 0.57 -5.54
C ARG A 796 -21.21 1.87 -4.81
N VAL A 797 -20.31 2.86 -4.96
CA VAL A 797 -20.39 4.16 -4.28
C VAL A 797 -20.13 5.30 -5.26
N ILE A 798 -21.00 6.31 -5.25
CA ILE A 798 -20.77 7.58 -5.94
C ILE A 798 -20.16 8.55 -4.91
N ARG A 799 -19.10 9.26 -5.30
CA ARG A 799 -18.42 10.25 -4.44
C ARG A 799 -18.27 11.59 -5.14
N LEU A 800 -18.31 12.65 -4.35
CA LEU A 800 -17.99 14.03 -4.74
C LEU A 800 -16.95 14.58 -3.79
N ASN A 801 -15.80 14.96 -4.32
CA ASN A 801 -14.74 15.65 -3.58
C ASN A 801 -14.66 17.11 -4.05
N LEU A 802 -14.70 18.03 -3.11
CA LEU A 802 -14.55 19.47 -3.31
C LEU A 802 -13.36 19.95 -2.50
N SER A 803 -12.40 20.60 -3.12
CA SER A 803 -11.25 21.14 -2.41
C SER A 803 -10.94 22.58 -2.82
N TYR A 804 -10.51 23.38 -1.84
CA TYR A 804 -10.11 24.77 -2.03
C TYR A 804 -8.76 25.02 -1.37
N ARG A 805 -7.79 25.50 -2.16
CA ARG A 805 -6.44 25.86 -1.73
C ARG A 805 -6.35 27.37 -1.51
N PHE A 806 -5.77 27.79 -0.39
CA PHE A 806 -5.59 29.22 -0.06
C PHE A 806 -4.16 29.52 0.40
N GLY A 807 -3.79 30.82 0.39
CA GLY A 807 -2.46 31.29 0.76
C GLY A 807 -1.46 31.32 -0.38
N ASN A 808 -0.17 31.44 -0.05
CA ASN A 808 0.93 31.53 -1.01
C ASN A 808 1.45 30.12 -1.35
N GLN A 809 1.51 29.78 -2.64
CA GLN A 809 1.89 28.44 -3.12
C GLN A 809 3.35 28.32 -3.57
N ASN A 810 4.13 29.42 -3.53
CA ASN A 810 5.45 29.52 -4.16
C ASN A 810 6.60 29.39 -3.16
N ILE A 811 6.68 28.34 -2.33
CA ILE A 811 7.73 28.28 -1.30
C ILE A 811 8.25 26.86 -1.00
N LYS A 812 9.56 26.82 -0.55
CA LYS A 812 10.32 25.61 -0.17
C LYS A 812 9.58 24.68 0.80
N GLN A 813 9.70 23.39 0.56
CA GLN A 813 9.03 22.28 1.24
C GLN A 813 9.35 22.20 2.75
N ALA A 814 8.35 21.85 3.58
CA ALA A 814 8.56 21.49 4.97
C ALA A 814 9.34 20.19 5.08
N ARG A 815 10.03 19.97 6.19
CA ARG A 815 10.86 18.80 6.41
C ARG A 815 10.00 17.54 6.57
N ARG A 816 10.31 16.47 5.84
CA ARG A 816 9.73 15.13 6.03
C ARG A 816 10.19 14.54 7.37
N ARG A 817 9.26 14.00 8.12
CA ARG A 817 9.52 13.38 9.42
C ARG A 817 8.70 12.14 9.59
N GLY A 818 9.28 11.18 10.20
CA GLY A 818 8.64 10.02 10.70
C GLY A 818 9.00 9.77 12.17
N THR A 819 8.54 8.70 12.81
CA THR A 819 8.78 8.35 14.21
C THR A 819 9.49 7.00 14.34
N ALA A 820 10.43 6.85 15.31
CA ALA A 820 11.20 5.63 15.49
C ALA A 820 10.38 4.46 16.10
N SER A 821 9.22 4.76 16.67
CA SER A 821 8.30 3.78 17.28
C SER A 821 7.35 3.12 16.30
N ASP A 822 7.44 3.51 15.05
CA ASP A 822 6.41 3.13 14.08
C ASP A 822 6.31 1.61 13.84
N GLU A 823 7.38 0.81 13.92
CA GLU A 823 7.37 -0.66 13.80
C GLU A 823 6.54 -1.38 14.87
N LEU A 824 6.68 -0.96 16.09
CA LEU A 824 6.08 -1.64 17.23
C LEU A 824 4.57 -1.38 17.37
N ARG A 825 4.12 -0.27 16.79
CA ARG A 825 2.70 0.12 16.80
C ARG A 825 1.85 -0.70 15.84
N GLN A 826 2.42 -1.25 14.76
CA GLN A 826 1.69 -2.13 13.85
C GLN A 826 1.35 -3.46 14.53
N ARG A 827 2.30 -4.03 15.26
CA ARG A 827 2.11 -5.28 16.01
C ARG A 827 1.18 -5.14 17.22
N ALA A 828 0.95 -3.90 17.65
CA ALA A 828 0.09 -3.56 18.79
C ALA A 828 -1.41 -3.54 18.45
N GLY A 829 -1.79 -3.45 17.20
CA GLY A 829 -3.19 -3.24 16.78
C GLY A 829 -4.04 -4.50 16.62
N ASP A 830 -3.48 -5.73 16.70
CA ASP A 830 -4.21 -6.99 16.49
C ASP A 830 -5.03 -7.44 17.73
N ASN A 831 -5.13 -6.62 18.75
CA ASN A 831 -5.79 -7.01 20.02
C ASN A 831 -7.27 -6.62 20.12
N ASN A 832 -8.00 -6.38 19.00
CA ASN A 832 -9.44 -6.08 19.04
C ASN A 832 -10.20 -6.63 17.84
#